data_6bf97b2aa490ad361fd2880f9b3bca90
#
_entry.id   6bf97b2aa490ad361fd2880f9b3bca90
#
_cell.length_a   1.000
_cell.length_b   1.000
_cell.length_c   1.000
_cell.angle_alpha   90.00
_cell.angle_beta   90.00
_cell.angle_gamma   90.00
#
_symmetry.space_group_name_H-M   'P 1'
#
loop_
_entity.id
_entity.type
_entity.pdbx_description
1 polymer ?
#
loop_
_entity_poly.entity_id
_entity_poly.type
_entity_poly.pdbx_seq_one_letter_code
_entity_poly.pdbx_strand_id
1 'polypeptide(L)'
;MGREHGPWRSIGCGALLVLALVTAPAAASERKHGLSAFGDLAYPADFSHFNYANPDAPKGGTFALVGWGGVATFNSLNNYILKGDAAQGLELLFDSLMTPAADEADAVYGLVAESAEVADDRMSVTFHLRPEARFADGSKLTADDVVFSFDALKNKGHPLYHQMLQDVVTAEALDPETVRYSFKGDQVRDLPLTVAGLPIFSKTYYASRAFDETTLDPPLGSGPYLVDDVAQGRTIVYRRDPNYWAKDLPVNRGRFNFDKIRFEYFRDRTAGMEAFKAGTYDFREEFTSKVWAMEYDFPAIRDGRVKKEVLPDETPSGTQGFFLNTRREPLKDPRVRKALDLAFDFEWTNRNVFYGLYDRTESFFENSPMKATGEPSQSERTLLAGLGAPVSDEALGSAYLPAKSDGSGQDRKLLQEAGKLLDEAGWTIKNGVRVNAKGEPLKLEILSFEPAFERLTAPYVKNLKLLGIDAKIRMVDAAQYQQRLKDFDFDITTERYSMRNTPGVELRSYFGSAAATMDGSLNLAGISDPAVDALVEGVIAAKSREELNTAARALDRVLRAGHYWVPHWYKASNTIAYWDKFSRPATKPRFDRGILDTWWYDEAKAAKLASNAATGANAPAHSSSRRPLLIIAALIGLVLAGFFVLRLRRPTRPQ
;
A
#
# COMPACT_ATOMS: atom_id res chain seq x y z
N MET A 1 104.14 -17.51 -29.06
CA MET A 1 104.36 -16.69 -27.86
C MET A 1 102.99 -16.40 -27.27
N GLY A 2 102.51 -17.00 -26.30
CA GLY A 2 102.97 -17.26 -24.97
C GLY A 2 101.88 -16.77 -24.00
N ARG A 3 101.49 -17.73 -23.22
CA ARG A 3 100.93 -17.74 -21.82
C ARG A 3 99.50 -17.43 -21.64
N GLU A 4 98.65 -18.44 -21.31
CA GLU A 4 98.35 -19.08 -19.99
C GLU A 4 97.91 -18.06 -18.90
N HIS A 5 96.69 -18.28 -18.38
CA HIS A 5 96.28 -18.51 -16.96
C HIS A 5 94.71 -18.34 -16.85
N GLY A 6 93.98 -19.21 -16.50
CA GLY A 6 93.64 -20.00 -15.35
C GLY A 6 92.29 -19.52 -14.71
N PRO A 7 91.38 -20.41 -14.29
CA PRO A 7 89.99 -20.06 -14.04
C PRO A 7 89.74 -19.63 -12.58
N TRP A 8 88.92 -18.60 -12.36
CA TRP A 8 88.38 -18.30 -11.04
C TRP A 8 86.87 -18.69 -10.98
N ARG A 9 86.60 -19.62 -10.09
CA ARG A 9 85.22 -20.00 -9.68
C ARG A 9 84.64 -18.89 -8.86
N SER A 10 83.49 -18.35 -9.25
CA SER A 10 82.61 -17.54 -8.41
C SER A 10 81.35 -18.36 -8.03
N ILE A 11 81.23 -18.65 -6.73
CA ILE A 11 80.13 -19.29 -6.10
C ILE A 11 78.98 -18.24 -6.03
N GLY A 12 77.93 -18.42 -6.83
CA GLY A 12 76.76 -17.62 -6.78
C GLY A 12 75.79 -18.15 -5.68
N CYS A 13 75.66 -17.43 -4.57
CA CYS A 13 74.60 -17.67 -3.61
C CYS A 13 73.25 -17.29 -4.26
N GLY A 14 72.43 -18.27 -4.62
CA GLY A 14 71.04 -18.09 -4.99
C GLY A 14 70.24 -17.86 -3.77
N ALA A 15 69.78 -16.59 -3.52
CA ALA A 15 68.77 -16.27 -2.53
C ALA A 15 67.39 -16.67 -3.08
N LEU A 16 66.85 -17.78 -2.59
CA LEU A 16 65.43 -18.12 -2.77
C LEU A 16 64.58 -17.13 -1.98
N LEU A 17 63.96 -16.16 -2.66
CA LEU A 17 62.87 -15.33 -2.10
C LEU A 17 61.61 -16.20 -2.01
N VAL A 18 61.32 -16.75 -0.83
CA VAL A 18 60.02 -17.34 -0.52
C VAL A 18 59.03 -16.19 -0.33
N LEU A 19 58.20 -15.94 -1.35
CA LEU A 19 57.03 -15.06 -1.27
C LEU A 19 56.00 -15.77 -0.38
N ALA A 20 55.97 -15.47 0.92
CA ALA A 20 54.87 -15.84 1.79
C ALA A 20 53.66 -15.04 1.34
N LEU A 21 52.73 -15.65 0.60
CA LEU A 21 51.35 -15.15 0.46
C LEU A 21 50.73 -15.15 1.84
N VAL A 22 50.72 -14.02 2.51
CA VAL A 22 49.87 -13.75 3.67
C VAL A 22 48.45 -13.65 3.11
N THR A 23 47.73 -14.76 3.09
CA THR A 23 46.26 -14.72 2.96
C THR A 23 45.75 -14.06 4.23
N ALA A 24 45.43 -12.76 4.12
CA ALA A 24 44.63 -12.12 5.18
C ALA A 24 43.35 -12.95 5.31
N PRO A 25 42.95 -13.36 6.53
CA PRO A 25 41.63 -13.96 6.72
C PRO A 25 40.60 -12.97 6.20
N ALA A 26 39.73 -13.39 5.28
CA ALA A 26 38.57 -12.65 4.92
C ALA A 26 37.85 -12.35 6.23
N ALA A 27 37.63 -11.07 6.55
CA ALA A 27 36.89 -10.68 7.72
C ALA A 27 35.53 -11.42 7.62
N ALA A 28 35.24 -12.29 8.58
CA ALA A 28 33.94 -12.96 8.61
C ALA A 28 32.90 -11.87 8.74
N SER A 29 31.91 -11.86 7.84
CA SER A 29 30.79 -10.92 7.92
C SER A 29 30.12 -11.05 9.27
N GLU A 30 29.76 -9.93 9.89
CA GLU A 30 29.20 -9.89 11.25
C GLU A 30 27.78 -10.49 11.27
N ARG A 31 27.54 -11.42 12.20
CA ARG A 31 26.19 -11.95 12.46
C ARG A 31 25.32 -10.87 13.11
N LYS A 32 24.19 -10.56 12.49
CA LYS A 32 23.24 -9.54 12.95
C LYS A 32 21.91 -10.17 13.34
N HIS A 33 21.35 -9.74 14.48
CA HIS A 33 20.04 -10.17 14.98
C HIS A 33 18.87 -9.58 14.19
N GLY A 34 19.12 -8.60 13.31
CA GLY A 34 18.16 -7.94 12.46
C GLY A 34 18.84 -7.36 11.21
N LEU A 35 18.04 -7.03 10.22
CA LEU A 35 18.46 -6.41 8.98
C LEU A 35 17.63 -5.17 8.71
N SER A 36 18.24 -4.15 8.12
CA SER A 36 17.57 -3.04 7.44
C SER A 36 18.33 -2.70 6.16
N ALA A 37 17.73 -1.90 5.28
CA ALA A 37 18.35 -1.50 4.02
C ALA A 37 19.72 -0.83 4.24
N PHE A 38 19.87 -0.11 5.35
CA PHE A 38 21.06 0.68 5.69
C PHE A 38 21.77 0.24 6.98
N GLY A 39 21.28 -0.79 7.65
CA GLY A 39 21.84 -1.26 8.92
C GLY A 39 21.41 -0.43 10.14
N ASP A 40 20.42 0.45 9.98
CA ASP A 40 19.85 1.34 10.98
C ASP A 40 18.75 0.64 11.79
N LEU A 41 19.10 -0.19 12.78
CA LEU A 41 18.17 -0.91 13.64
C LEU A 41 17.88 -0.11 14.91
N ALA A 42 16.60 0.02 15.28
CA ALA A 42 16.18 0.68 16.52
C ALA A 42 16.24 -0.24 17.75
N TYR A 43 16.06 -1.54 17.57
CA TYR A 43 16.08 -2.49 18.68
C TYR A 43 17.44 -3.16 18.80
N PRO A 44 18.07 -3.16 20.01
CA PRO A 44 19.34 -3.86 20.28
C PRO A 44 19.15 -5.38 20.28
N ALA A 45 20.24 -6.13 20.22
CA ALA A 45 20.19 -7.59 20.14
C ALA A 45 19.49 -8.27 21.33
N ASP A 46 19.46 -7.63 22.49
CA ASP A 46 18.87 -8.12 23.72
C ASP A 46 17.49 -7.49 24.05
N PHE A 47 16.81 -6.89 23.05
CA PHE A 47 15.48 -6.33 23.26
C PHE A 47 14.50 -7.41 23.74
N SER A 48 13.57 -7.04 24.60
CA SER A 48 12.64 -7.97 25.24
C SER A 48 11.30 -8.12 24.50
N HIS A 49 10.87 -7.09 23.81
CA HIS A 49 9.62 -7.01 23.00
C HIS A 49 9.63 -5.73 22.18
N PHE A 50 8.81 -5.64 21.16
CA PHE A 50 8.60 -4.40 20.42
C PHE A 50 7.90 -3.34 21.30
N ASN A 51 8.31 -2.08 21.21
CA ASN A 51 7.79 -0.97 22.03
C ASN A 51 6.29 -0.72 21.87
N TYR A 52 5.71 -1.14 20.75
CA TYR A 52 4.28 -1.04 20.45
C TYR A 52 3.46 -2.27 20.89
N ALA A 53 4.09 -3.27 21.52
CA ALA A 53 3.41 -4.45 22.07
C ALA A 53 3.37 -4.38 23.60
N ASN A 54 2.30 -4.90 24.19
CA ASN A 54 2.21 -5.08 25.64
C ASN A 54 2.59 -6.53 25.98
N PRO A 55 3.76 -6.80 26.59
CA PRO A 55 4.20 -8.17 26.92
C PRO A 55 3.25 -8.90 27.89
N ASP A 56 2.47 -8.14 28.67
CA ASP A 56 1.51 -8.66 29.66
C ASP A 56 0.07 -8.71 29.10
N ALA A 57 -0.12 -8.51 27.78
CA ALA A 57 -1.43 -8.59 27.17
C ALA A 57 -2.07 -9.97 27.40
N PRO A 58 -3.29 -10.04 27.96
CA PRO A 58 -3.96 -11.32 28.19
C PRO A 58 -4.26 -12.00 26.84
N LYS A 59 -4.13 -13.33 26.84
CA LYS A 59 -4.51 -14.16 25.72
C LYS A 59 -5.97 -14.61 25.91
N GLY A 60 -6.80 -14.51 24.88
CA GLY A 60 -8.19 -14.93 25.00
C GLY A 60 -9.14 -14.30 24.00
N GLY A 61 -10.37 -14.80 23.99
CA GLY A 61 -11.48 -14.26 23.24
C GLY A 61 -11.42 -14.42 21.73
N THR A 62 -12.43 -13.87 21.07
CA THR A 62 -12.57 -13.91 19.62
C THR A 62 -12.54 -12.50 19.05
N PHE A 63 -11.80 -12.31 17.96
CA PHE A 63 -11.83 -11.11 17.14
C PHE A 63 -12.47 -11.43 15.80
N ALA A 64 -13.65 -10.88 15.56
CA ALA A 64 -14.38 -11.09 14.32
C ALA A 64 -14.38 -9.83 13.46
N LEU A 65 -14.03 -9.97 12.19
CA LEU A 65 -13.93 -8.85 11.28
C LEU A 65 -14.48 -9.21 9.90
N VAL A 66 -14.80 -8.20 9.11
CA VAL A 66 -15.10 -8.36 7.70
C VAL A 66 -13.81 -8.40 6.90
N GLY A 67 -13.77 -9.18 5.83
CA GLY A 67 -12.63 -9.25 4.93
C GLY A 67 -12.20 -7.87 4.41
N TRP A 68 -10.90 -7.64 4.32
CA TRP A 68 -10.31 -6.38 3.85
C TRP A 68 -10.58 -6.16 2.35
N GLY A 69 -10.63 -4.91 1.93
CA GLY A 69 -10.66 -4.56 0.50
C GLY A 69 -11.93 -4.93 -0.27
N GLY A 70 -13.00 -5.36 0.44
CA GLY A 70 -14.29 -5.67 -0.21
C GLY A 70 -14.32 -7.03 -0.91
N VAL A 71 -13.45 -7.97 -0.53
CA VAL A 71 -13.50 -9.36 -0.98
C VAL A 71 -14.82 -9.99 -0.53
N ALA A 72 -15.65 -10.43 -1.48
CA ALA A 72 -17.01 -10.87 -1.23
C ALA A 72 -17.13 -12.38 -0.95
N THR A 73 -16.10 -13.16 -1.24
CA THR A 73 -16.11 -14.64 -1.17
C THR A 73 -14.68 -15.19 -1.17
N PHE A 74 -14.52 -16.47 -0.92
CA PHE A 74 -13.27 -17.21 -1.13
C PHE A 74 -13.55 -18.65 -1.52
N ASN A 75 -12.61 -19.27 -2.23
CA ASN A 75 -12.65 -20.67 -2.65
C ASN A 75 -11.28 -21.37 -2.57
N SER A 76 -10.30 -20.74 -1.95
CA SER A 76 -8.94 -21.28 -1.80
C SER A 76 -8.35 -20.93 -0.43
N LEU A 77 -7.54 -21.84 0.13
CA LEU A 77 -6.65 -21.60 1.27
C LEU A 77 -5.19 -21.45 0.84
N ASN A 78 -4.96 -21.05 -0.41
CA ASN A 78 -3.63 -20.72 -0.94
C ASN A 78 -3.65 -19.32 -1.55
N ASN A 79 -3.03 -18.34 -0.88
CA ASN A 79 -2.90 -16.96 -1.33
C ASN A 79 -1.55 -16.68 -2.03
N TYR A 80 -0.75 -17.70 -2.28
CA TYR A 80 0.58 -17.59 -2.88
C TYR A 80 0.59 -17.87 -4.38
N ILE A 81 -0.56 -18.19 -4.96
CA ILE A 81 -0.74 -18.51 -6.38
C ILE A 81 -1.77 -17.57 -7.03
N LEU A 82 -1.83 -17.57 -8.36
CA LEU A 82 -2.80 -16.76 -9.11
C LEU A 82 -4.21 -17.38 -9.17
N LYS A 83 -4.32 -18.71 -9.01
CA LYS A 83 -5.58 -19.43 -9.15
C LYS A 83 -6.47 -19.28 -7.91
N GLY A 84 -7.76 -19.06 -8.12
CA GLY A 84 -8.78 -19.00 -7.07
C GLY A 84 -8.83 -17.68 -6.33
N ASP A 85 -9.85 -17.56 -5.48
CA ASP A 85 -10.05 -16.45 -4.56
C ASP A 85 -9.61 -16.90 -3.18
N ALA A 86 -8.47 -16.43 -2.71
CA ALA A 86 -7.90 -16.86 -1.44
C ALA A 86 -8.65 -16.28 -0.25
N ALA A 87 -8.81 -17.09 0.80
CA ALA A 87 -9.27 -16.62 2.09
C ALA A 87 -8.28 -15.61 2.69
N GLN A 88 -8.78 -14.67 3.47
CA GLN A 88 -7.93 -13.69 4.17
C GLN A 88 -7.41 -14.25 5.49
N GLY A 89 -6.26 -13.74 5.94
CA GLY A 89 -5.62 -14.16 7.19
C GLY A 89 -4.73 -15.40 7.05
N LEU A 90 -4.50 -15.92 5.83
CA LEU A 90 -3.64 -17.08 5.61
C LEU A 90 -2.17 -16.82 5.96
N GLU A 91 -1.73 -15.56 5.97
CA GLU A 91 -0.42 -15.13 6.43
C GLU A 91 -0.16 -15.43 7.91
N LEU A 92 -1.21 -15.56 8.72
CA LEU A 92 -1.12 -15.94 10.13
C LEU A 92 -0.65 -17.38 10.36
N LEU A 93 -0.66 -18.20 9.32
CA LEU A 93 -0.31 -19.63 9.38
C LEU A 93 1.19 -19.88 9.20
N PHE A 94 1.95 -18.92 8.68
CA PHE A 94 3.33 -19.14 8.24
C PHE A 94 4.28 -18.14 8.90
N ASP A 95 5.42 -18.64 9.37
CA ASP A 95 6.54 -17.81 9.74
C ASP A 95 7.43 -17.51 8.52
N SER A 96 8.27 -16.50 8.68
CA SER A 96 9.36 -16.14 7.77
C SER A 96 10.71 -16.25 8.48
N LEU A 97 11.81 -16.08 7.77
CA LEU A 97 13.14 -16.06 8.39
C LEU A 97 13.26 -14.93 9.42
N MET A 98 12.79 -13.73 9.07
CA MET A 98 12.74 -12.58 9.97
C MET A 98 11.39 -11.87 9.86
N THR A 99 10.93 -11.24 10.94
CA THR A 99 9.65 -10.51 11.01
C THR A 99 9.88 -9.00 11.03
N PRO A 100 9.05 -8.20 10.31
CA PRO A 100 9.18 -6.75 10.32
C PRO A 100 8.83 -6.13 11.69
N ALA A 101 9.54 -5.05 12.04
CA ALA A 101 9.14 -4.13 13.09
C ALA A 101 8.21 -3.07 12.49
N ALA A 102 6.97 -3.03 12.96
CA ALA A 102 5.95 -2.14 12.38
C ALA A 102 6.10 -0.66 12.76
N ASP A 103 7.09 -0.30 13.56
CA ASP A 103 7.48 1.06 13.93
C ASP A 103 8.78 1.53 13.25
N GLU A 104 9.41 0.67 12.44
CA GLU A 104 10.58 0.99 11.65
C GLU A 104 10.29 0.94 10.14
N ALA A 105 11.04 1.71 9.35
CA ALA A 105 10.75 1.89 7.92
C ALA A 105 10.88 0.59 7.10
N ASP A 106 11.89 -0.25 7.41
CA ASP A 106 12.23 -1.46 6.66
C ASP A 106 13.00 -2.49 7.49
N ALA A 107 13.09 -2.31 8.82
CA ALA A 107 13.82 -3.24 9.67
C ALA A 107 13.06 -4.54 9.89
N VAL A 108 13.79 -5.65 9.86
CA VAL A 108 13.31 -7.00 10.21
C VAL A 108 14.20 -7.62 11.28
N TYR A 109 13.60 -8.41 12.16
CA TYR A 109 14.28 -9.04 13.32
C TYR A 109 14.09 -10.55 13.32
N GLY A 110 15.05 -11.25 13.88
CA GLY A 110 15.12 -12.71 13.82
C GLY A 110 13.88 -13.42 14.35
N LEU A 111 13.27 -14.26 13.50
CA LEU A 111 12.16 -15.15 13.83
C LEU A 111 12.62 -16.60 13.64
N VAL A 112 12.41 -17.24 12.48
CA VAL A 112 12.95 -18.58 12.19
C VAL A 112 14.47 -18.56 12.14
N ALA A 113 15.07 -17.52 11.55
CA ALA A 113 16.50 -17.26 11.68
C ALA A 113 16.77 -16.46 12.96
N GLU A 114 17.76 -16.88 13.75
CA GLU A 114 18.23 -16.11 14.90
C GLU A 114 19.13 -14.94 14.48
N SER A 115 19.83 -15.12 13.35
CA SER A 115 20.78 -14.13 12.82
C SER A 115 20.95 -14.24 11.32
N ALA A 116 21.48 -13.18 10.73
CA ALA A 116 21.85 -13.13 9.32
C ALA A 116 23.23 -12.49 9.13
N GLU A 117 23.93 -12.91 8.08
CA GLU A 117 25.21 -12.37 7.62
C GLU A 117 25.05 -11.91 6.17
N VAL A 118 25.17 -10.60 5.91
CA VAL A 118 25.20 -10.05 4.55
C VAL A 118 26.65 -9.93 4.13
N ALA A 119 27.01 -10.49 2.97
CA ALA A 119 28.36 -10.37 2.43
C ALA A 119 28.73 -8.91 2.16
N ASP A 120 30.02 -8.55 2.24
CA ASP A 120 30.50 -7.17 2.07
C ASP A 120 30.14 -6.59 0.69
N ASP A 121 30.15 -7.43 -0.35
CA ASP A 121 29.73 -7.08 -1.71
C ASP A 121 28.19 -7.07 -1.88
N ARG A 122 27.45 -7.45 -0.82
CA ARG A 122 25.98 -7.59 -0.80
C ARG A 122 25.41 -8.59 -1.81
N MET A 123 26.26 -9.42 -2.45
CA MET A 123 25.82 -10.41 -3.44
C MET A 123 25.28 -11.70 -2.82
N SER A 124 25.32 -11.82 -1.51
CA SER A 124 24.71 -12.94 -0.78
C SER A 124 24.30 -12.55 0.64
N VAL A 125 23.36 -13.33 1.18
CA VAL A 125 23.01 -13.31 2.60
C VAL A 125 22.90 -14.74 3.11
N THR A 126 23.45 -14.99 4.29
CA THR A 126 23.38 -16.28 4.99
C THR A 126 22.53 -16.12 6.25
N PHE A 127 21.52 -16.96 6.44
CA PHE A 127 20.68 -17.02 7.63
C PHE A 127 21.00 -18.25 8.45
N HIS A 128 21.08 -18.06 9.78
CA HIS A 128 21.27 -19.14 10.76
C HIS A 128 19.94 -19.40 11.45
N LEU A 129 19.38 -20.58 11.26
CA LEU A 129 18.06 -20.95 11.74
C LEU A 129 18.11 -21.38 13.21
N ARG A 130 17.03 -21.11 13.94
CA ARG A 130 16.87 -21.61 15.31
C ARG A 130 16.61 -23.11 15.32
N PRO A 131 17.34 -23.90 16.08
CA PRO A 131 17.16 -25.36 16.17
C PRO A 131 15.81 -25.76 16.76
N GLU A 132 15.13 -24.87 17.49
CA GLU A 132 13.79 -25.07 18.05
C GLU A 132 12.65 -24.80 17.06
N ALA A 133 12.92 -24.21 15.87
CA ALA A 133 11.89 -23.93 14.88
C ALA A 133 11.13 -25.19 14.44
N ARG A 134 9.79 -25.12 14.46
CA ARG A 134 8.88 -26.25 14.22
C ARG A 134 7.67 -25.85 13.40
N PHE A 135 7.17 -26.78 12.62
CA PHE A 135 5.80 -26.71 12.10
C PHE A 135 4.78 -27.09 13.19
N ALA A 136 3.52 -26.78 12.94
CA ALA A 136 2.43 -27.01 13.89
C ALA A 136 2.19 -28.48 14.26
N ASP A 137 2.63 -29.42 13.42
CA ASP A 137 2.59 -30.86 13.69
C ASP A 137 3.78 -31.36 14.56
N GLY A 138 4.67 -30.44 14.95
CA GLY A 138 5.88 -30.72 15.72
C GLY A 138 7.09 -31.14 14.90
N SER A 139 6.98 -31.29 13.58
CA SER A 139 8.12 -31.58 12.71
C SER A 139 9.10 -30.42 12.67
N LYS A 140 10.39 -30.72 12.53
CA LYS A 140 11.45 -29.70 12.45
C LYS A 140 11.28 -28.85 11.19
N LEU A 141 11.47 -27.53 11.32
CA LEU A 141 11.68 -26.63 10.22
C LEU A 141 13.18 -26.52 9.96
N THR A 142 13.60 -26.74 8.72
CA THR A 142 15.03 -26.80 8.32
C THR A 142 15.31 -25.90 7.13
N ALA A 143 16.60 -25.73 6.81
CA ALA A 143 17.06 -25.01 5.61
C ALA A 143 16.50 -25.61 4.30
N ASP A 144 16.24 -26.92 4.26
CA ASP A 144 15.58 -27.56 3.12
C ASP A 144 14.15 -27.05 2.86
N ASP A 145 13.40 -26.72 3.93
CA ASP A 145 12.04 -26.14 3.82
C ASP A 145 12.14 -24.72 3.29
N VAL A 146 13.14 -23.96 3.71
CA VAL A 146 13.40 -22.60 3.23
C VAL A 146 13.76 -22.59 1.74
N VAL A 147 14.64 -23.48 1.30
CA VAL A 147 15.02 -23.66 -0.12
C VAL A 147 13.79 -24.05 -0.94
N PHE A 148 13.01 -25.03 -0.47
CA PHE A 148 11.77 -25.46 -1.12
C PHE A 148 10.81 -24.28 -1.27
N SER A 149 10.63 -23.46 -0.24
CA SER A 149 9.71 -22.31 -0.24
C SER A 149 10.11 -21.27 -1.29
N PHE A 150 11.39 -20.94 -1.36
CA PHE A 150 11.91 -20.06 -2.39
C PHE A 150 11.65 -20.61 -3.80
N ASP A 151 11.97 -21.87 -4.05
CA ASP A 151 11.78 -22.49 -5.36
C ASP A 151 10.29 -22.57 -5.74
N ALA A 152 9.43 -22.89 -4.79
CA ALA A 152 7.97 -22.95 -5.01
C ALA A 152 7.41 -21.56 -5.35
N LEU A 153 7.75 -20.52 -4.58
CA LEU A 153 7.30 -19.15 -4.82
C LEU A 153 7.83 -18.61 -6.15
N LYS A 154 9.13 -18.78 -6.42
CA LYS A 154 9.76 -18.26 -7.63
C LYS A 154 9.23 -18.89 -8.90
N ASN A 155 9.00 -20.21 -8.90
CA ASN A 155 8.69 -20.97 -10.12
C ASN A 155 7.21 -21.30 -10.29
N LYS A 156 6.43 -21.40 -9.19
CA LYS A 156 5.02 -21.81 -9.18
C LYS A 156 4.09 -20.83 -8.48
N GLY A 157 4.66 -19.81 -7.79
CA GLY A 157 3.91 -18.80 -7.08
C GLY A 157 3.24 -17.79 -8.00
N HIS A 158 2.51 -16.85 -7.39
CA HIS A 158 1.92 -15.72 -8.09
C HIS A 158 3.00 -14.96 -8.88
N PRO A 159 2.73 -14.46 -10.10
CA PRO A 159 3.71 -13.73 -10.93
C PRO A 159 4.47 -12.60 -10.22
N LEU A 160 3.88 -12.01 -9.20
CA LEU A 160 4.56 -11.02 -8.34
C LEU A 160 5.82 -11.59 -7.66
N TYR A 161 5.79 -12.87 -7.21
CA TYR A 161 6.97 -13.50 -6.62
C TYR A 161 8.07 -13.73 -7.66
N HIS A 162 7.69 -14.13 -8.88
CA HIS A 162 8.66 -14.27 -9.97
C HIS A 162 9.36 -12.94 -10.25
N GLN A 163 8.62 -11.85 -10.33
CA GLN A 163 9.18 -10.50 -10.53
C GLN A 163 10.04 -10.05 -9.34
N MET A 164 9.55 -10.23 -8.12
CA MET A 164 10.25 -9.82 -6.90
C MET A 164 11.57 -10.58 -6.69
N LEU A 165 11.62 -11.84 -7.11
CA LEU A 165 12.75 -12.75 -6.93
C LEU A 165 13.63 -12.90 -8.19
N GLN A 166 13.45 -12.07 -9.22
CA GLN A 166 14.19 -12.18 -10.50
C GLN A 166 15.71 -12.09 -10.33
N ASP A 167 16.17 -11.28 -9.38
CA ASP A 167 17.59 -11.06 -9.09
C ASP A 167 18.13 -11.94 -7.95
N VAL A 168 17.29 -12.78 -7.35
CA VAL A 168 17.73 -13.85 -6.46
C VAL A 168 18.07 -15.07 -7.31
N VAL A 169 19.36 -15.45 -7.35
CA VAL A 169 19.85 -16.54 -8.22
C VAL A 169 19.49 -17.89 -7.62
N THR A 170 19.94 -18.15 -6.39
CA THR A 170 19.79 -19.44 -5.70
C THR A 170 19.46 -19.24 -4.21
N ALA A 171 18.81 -20.25 -3.64
CA ALA A 171 18.82 -20.54 -2.22
C ALA A 171 19.50 -21.91 -2.04
N GLU A 172 20.42 -22.02 -1.09
CA GLU A 172 21.22 -23.23 -0.84
C GLU A 172 21.21 -23.56 0.65
N ALA A 173 20.84 -24.78 1.01
CA ALA A 173 20.99 -25.31 2.34
C ALA A 173 22.44 -25.78 2.53
N LEU A 174 23.22 -25.05 3.34
CA LEU A 174 24.61 -25.41 3.64
C LEU A 174 24.68 -26.55 4.67
N ASP A 175 23.74 -26.54 5.59
CA ASP A 175 23.47 -27.58 6.59
C ASP A 175 21.99 -27.44 7.03
N PRO A 176 21.43 -28.31 7.91
CA PRO A 176 20.02 -28.23 8.31
C PRO A 176 19.59 -26.89 8.95
N GLU A 177 20.51 -26.11 9.49
CA GLU A 177 20.25 -24.87 10.21
C GLU A 177 20.86 -23.64 9.53
N THR A 178 21.43 -23.78 8.32
CA THR A 178 22.07 -22.68 7.59
C THR A 178 21.62 -22.63 6.14
N VAL A 179 21.06 -21.50 5.74
CA VAL A 179 20.64 -21.25 4.34
C VAL A 179 21.31 -20.00 3.79
N ARG A 180 21.83 -20.10 2.56
CA ARG A 180 22.44 -18.97 1.84
C ARG A 180 21.62 -18.63 0.60
N TYR A 181 21.37 -17.34 0.41
CA TYR A 181 20.85 -16.78 -0.85
C TYR A 181 21.95 -16.06 -1.60
N SER A 182 21.97 -16.23 -2.93
CA SER A 182 22.88 -15.52 -3.83
C SER A 182 22.11 -14.62 -4.76
N PHE A 183 22.67 -13.46 -5.07
CA PHE A 183 22.03 -12.40 -5.85
C PHE A 183 22.81 -12.13 -7.14
N LYS A 184 22.18 -11.38 -8.06
CA LYS A 184 22.80 -10.87 -9.28
C LYS A 184 22.34 -9.43 -9.53
N GLY A 185 23.09 -8.74 -10.41
CA GLY A 185 22.78 -7.35 -10.77
C GLY A 185 23.35 -6.33 -9.80
N ASP A 186 23.07 -5.06 -10.06
CA ASP A 186 23.65 -3.93 -9.31
C ASP A 186 22.73 -3.42 -8.20
N GLN A 187 21.47 -3.91 -8.14
CA GLN A 187 20.41 -3.40 -7.27
C GLN A 187 20.04 -4.39 -6.17
N VAL A 188 21.03 -4.76 -5.38
CA VAL A 188 20.93 -5.82 -4.37
C VAL A 188 20.60 -5.30 -2.96
N ARG A 189 20.43 -3.97 -2.77
CA ARG A 189 20.21 -3.36 -1.45
C ARG A 189 19.05 -4.00 -0.65
N ASP A 190 17.92 -4.21 -1.31
CA ASP A 190 16.69 -4.64 -0.65
C ASP A 190 16.46 -6.17 -0.72
N LEU A 191 17.31 -6.91 -1.47
CA LEU A 191 17.13 -8.35 -1.65
C LEU A 191 17.29 -9.16 -0.36
N PRO A 192 18.23 -8.85 0.57
CA PRO A 192 18.29 -9.54 1.86
C PRO A 192 16.98 -9.42 2.66
N LEU A 193 16.32 -8.24 2.65
CA LEU A 193 15.03 -8.02 3.32
C LEU A 193 13.90 -8.77 2.62
N THR A 194 13.94 -8.80 1.29
CA THR A 194 12.96 -9.51 0.47
C THR A 194 12.94 -11.00 0.78
N VAL A 195 14.11 -11.65 0.79
CA VAL A 195 14.18 -13.09 1.08
C VAL A 195 13.94 -13.41 2.56
N ALA A 196 14.28 -12.49 3.47
CA ALA A 196 14.01 -12.63 4.91
C ALA A 196 12.50 -12.70 5.24
N GLY A 197 11.66 -12.04 4.45
CA GLY A 197 10.21 -11.97 4.65
C GLY A 197 9.40 -13.04 3.90
N LEU A 198 10.02 -13.96 3.17
CA LEU A 198 9.30 -15.03 2.46
C LEU A 198 8.67 -16.01 3.44
N PRO A 199 7.41 -16.43 3.24
CA PRO A 199 6.78 -17.48 4.04
C PRO A 199 7.49 -18.82 3.84
N ILE A 200 7.60 -19.61 4.91
CA ILE A 200 8.26 -20.91 4.88
C ILE A 200 7.21 -22.01 4.88
N PHE A 201 7.29 -22.88 3.87
CA PHE A 201 6.40 -24.03 3.65
C PHE A 201 7.11 -25.35 3.95
N SER A 202 6.38 -26.32 4.48
CA SER A 202 6.94 -27.66 4.73
C SER A 202 7.15 -28.42 3.41
N LYS A 203 8.40 -28.70 3.07
CA LYS A 203 8.78 -29.55 1.92
C LYS A 203 8.13 -30.92 1.98
N THR A 204 8.06 -31.50 3.19
CA THR A 204 7.43 -32.80 3.43
C THR A 204 5.92 -32.78 3.19
N TYR A 205 5.22 -31.73 3.65
CA TYR A 205 3.79 -31.56 3.42
C TYR A 205 3.47 -31.48 1.93
N TYR A 206 4.25 -30.72 1.16
CA TYR A 206 4.06 -30.55 -0.28
C TYR A 206 4.66 -31.68 -1.15
N ALA A 207 5.35 -32.66 -0.56
CA ALA A 207 5.88 -33.81 -1.31
C ALA A 207 4.79 -34.63 -2.02
N SER A 208 3.55 -34.63 -1.47
CA SER A 208 2.39 -35.33 -2.03
C SER A 208 1.26 -34.40 -2.48
N ARG A 209 1.48 -33.10 -2.51
CA ARG A 209 0.50 -32.06 -2.84
C ARG A 209 1.08 -31.07 -3.84
N ALA A 210 0.28 -30.65 -4.83
CA ALA A 210 0.70 -29.60 -5.75
C ALA A 210 0.65 -28.24 -5.05
N PHE A 211 1.74 -27.48 -5.14
CA PHE A 211 1.81 -26.14 -4.56
C PHE A 211 0.94 -25.13 -5.31
N ASP A 212 0.80 -25.29 -6.62
CA ASP A 212 0.16 -24.36 -7.56
C ASP A 212 -1.32 -24.71 -7.85
N GLU A 213 -1.96 -25.45 -6.94
CA GLU A 213 -3.39 -25.77 -7.03
C GLU A 213 -4.20 -25.09 -5.91
N THR A 214 -5.46 -24.78 -6.24
CA THR A 214 -6.43 -24.31 -5.25
C THR A 214 -6.84 -25.47 -4.34
N THR A 215 -6.98 -25.20 -3.05
CA THR A 215 -7.42 -26.19 -2.07
C THR A 215 -8.21 -25.52 -0.95
N LEU A 216 -9.08 -26.27 -0.31
CA LEU A 216 -9.71 -25.94 0.96
C LEU A 216 -9.14 -26.78 2.12
N ASP A 217 -8.16 -27.64 1.85
CA ASP A 217 -7.44 -28.36 2.89
C ASP A 217 -6.55 -27.38 3.65
N PRO A 218 -6.61 -27.33 5.00
CA PRO A 218 -5.75 -26.48 5.80
C PRO A 218 -4.27 -26.78 5.54
N PRO A 219 -3.46 -25.77 5.18
CA PRO A 219 -2.04 -25.97 4.98
C PRO A 219 -1.33 -26.20 6.33
N LEU A 220 -0.23 -26.96 6.31
CA LEU A 220 0.69 -27.09 7.43
C LEU A 220 1.60 -25.85 7.47
N GLY A 221 1.46 -25.03 8.49
CA GLY A 221 2.28 -23.87 8.73
C GLY A 221 3.11 -23.97 10.00
N SER A 222 3.92 -22.96 10.25
CA SER A 222 4.75 -22.80 11.47
C SER A 222 4.31 -21.60 12.32
N GLY A 223 3.33 -20.83 11.83
CA GLY A 223 2.90 -19.58 12.44
C GLY A 223 2.00 -19.71 13.66
N PRO A 224 1.60 -18.57 14.24
CA PRO A 224 0.89 -18.50 15.52
C PRO A 224 -0.56 -18.99 15.48
N TYR A 225 -1.15 -19.16 14.31
CA TYR A 225 -2.54 -19.60 14.15
C TYR A 225 -2.65 -20.81 13.23
N LEU A 226 -3.73 -21.56 13.42
CA LEU A 226 -4.14 -22.72 12.62
C LEU A 226 -5.55 -22.49 12.11
N VAL A 227 -5.91 -23.05 10.96
CA VAL A 227 -7.29 -23.08 10.49
C VAL A 227 -8.13 -23.92 11.45
N ASP A 228 -9.22 -23.35 11.97
CA ASP A 228 -10.15 -24.01 12.91
C ASP A 228 -11.43 -24.46 12.22
N ASP A 229 -12.05 -23.57 11.43
CA ASP A 229 -13.29 -23.85 10.70
C ASP A 229 -13.34 -23.11 9.35
N VAL A 230 -13.94 -23.72 8.36
CA VAL A 230 -14.07 -23.18 7.01
C VAL A 230 -15.49 -23.38 6.50
N ALA A 231 -16.23 -22.29 6.36
CA ALA A 231 -17.48 -22.25 5.60
C ALA A 231 -17.22 -21.52 4.27
N GLN A 232 -16.85 -22.25 3.23
CA GLN A 232 -16.42 -21.72 1.94
C GLN A 232 -17.28 -20.53 1.48
N GLY A 233 -16.62 -19.44 1.12
CA GLY A 233 -17.23 -18.20 0.64
C GLY A 233 -18.00 -17.39 1.67
N ARG A 234 -18.06 -17.81 2.93
CA ARG A 234 -18.83 -17.14 3.99
C ARG A 234 -18.00 -16.78 5.23
N THR A 235 -17.26 -17.76 5.77
CA THR A 235 -16.54 -17.56 7.03
C THR A 235 -15.30 -18.44 7.06
N ILE A 236 -14.20 -17.91 7.54
CA ILE A 236 -13.02 -18.67 7.95
C ILE A 236 -12.65 -18.30 9.38
N VAL A 237 -12.32 -19.29 10.18
CA VAL A 237 -11.91 -19.13 11.58
C VAL A 237 -10.50 -19.69 11.75
N TYR A 238 -9.63 -18.87 12.34
CA TYR A 238 -8.31 -19.27 12.79
C TYR A 238 -8.33 -19.39 14.30
N ARG A 239 -7.71 -20.43 14.84
CA ARG A 239 -7.46 -20.59 16.28
C ARG A 239 -5.98 -20.42 16.59
N ARG A 240 -5.67 -19.74 17.68
CA ARG A 240 -4.29 -19.60 18.15
C ARG A 240 -3.72 -20.96 18.52
N ASP A 241 -2.48 -21.23 18.10
CA ASP A 241 -1.77 -22.42 18.54
C ASP A 241 -1.15 -22.18 19.93
N PRO A 242 -1.62 -22.89 21.00
CA PRO A 242 -1.04 -22.75 22.32
C PRO A 242 0.41 -23.27 22.40
N ASN A 243 0.79 -24.12 21.44
CA ASN A 243 2.11 -24.74 21.34
C ASN A 243 3.02 -24.04 20.32
N TYR A 244 2.61 -22.86 19.84
CA TYR A 244 3.42 -22.10 18.89
C TYR A 244 4.86 -21.96 19.40
N TRP A 245 5.81 -22.47 18.62
CA TRP A 245 7.21 -22.61 19.01
C TRP A 245 7.88 -21.26 19.32
N ALA A 246 7.50 -20.19 18.63
CA ALA A 246 8.11 -18.87 18.72
C ALA A 246 7.36 -17.90 19.67
N LYS A 247 6.38 -18.37 20.45
CA LYS A 247 5.51 -17.50 21.27
C LYS A 247 6.25 -16.62 22.27
N ASP A 248 7.39 -17.10 22.80
CA ASP A 248 8.18 -16.43 23.83
C ASP A 248 9.37 -15.63 23.27
N LEU A 249 9.56 -15.64 21.93
CA LEU A 249 10.61 -14.83 21.30
C LEU A 249 10.31 -13.34 21.46
N PRO A 250 11.34 -12.49 21.61
CA PRO A 250 11.16 -11.03 21.76
C PRO A 250 10.24 -10.41 20.71
N VAL A 251 10.36 -10.86 19.46
CA VAL A 251 9.54 -10.38 18.31
C VAL A 251 8.06 -10.72 18.45
N ASN A 252 7.68 -11.68 19.30
CA ASN A 252 6.29 -12.16 19.44
C ASN A 252 5.67 -11.88 20.81
N ARG A 253 6.45 -11.43 21.78
CA ARG A 253 5.92 -11.08 23.11
C ARG A 253 4.90 -9.95 23.00
N GLY A 254 3.71 -10.17 23.58
CA GLY A 254 2.60 -9.22 23.54
C GLY A 254 1.83 -9.17 22.22
N ARG A 255 2.13 -10.10 21.28
CA ARG A 255 1.45 -10.22 19.99
C ARG A 255 0.57 -11.48 19.94
N PHE A 256 -0.34 -11.56 18.95
CA PHE A 256 -1.21 -12.73 18.71
C PHE A 256 -2.04 -13.10 19.94
N ASN A 257 -2.81 -12.12 20.45
CA ASN A 257 -3.47 -12.24 21.75
C ASN A 257 -4.85 -12.91 21.69
N PHE A 258 -5.50 -12.96 20.52
CA PHE A 258 -6.83 -13.56 20.38
C PHE A 258 -6.75 -15.08 20.29
N ASP A 259 -7.66 -15.78 20.98
CA ASP A 259 -7.79 -17.24 20.82
C ASP A 259 -8.33 -17.61 19.46
N LYS A 260 -9.24 -16.78 18.91
CA LYS A 260 -9.79 -16.96 17.59
C LYS A 260 -9.83 -15.66 16.81
N ILE A 261 -9.50 -15.74 15.53
CA ILE A 261 -9.70 -14.67 14.54
C ILE A 261 -10.68 -15.21 13.50
N ARG A 262 -11.77 -14.47 13.26
CA ARG A 262 -12.85 -14.88 12.36
C ARG A 262 -13.08 -13.83 11.28
N PHE A 263 -12.91 -14.21 10.03
CA PHE A 263 -13.24 -13.38 8.89
C PHE A 263 -14.62 -13.75 8.34
N GLU A 264 -15.48 -12.74 8.24
CA GLU A 264 -16.83 -12.83 7.65
C GLU A 264 -16.82 -12.24 6.24
N TYR A 265 -17.54 -12.89 5.32
CA TYR A 265 -17.66 -12.45 3.94
C TYR A 265 -19.11 -12.11 3.62
N PHE A 266 -19.32 -10.96 3.02
CA PHE A 266 -20.64 -10.47 2.65
C PHE A 266 -20.68 -10.16 1.16
N ARG A 267 -21.81 -10.46 0.52
CA ARG A 267 -22.02 -10.25 -0.90
C ARG A 267 -21.79 -8.79 -1.33
N ASP A 268 -22.19 -7.85 -0.45
CA ASP A 268 -22.02 -6.43 -0.70
C ASP A 268 -21.75 -5.66 0.61
N ARG A 269 -21.28 -4.43 0.44
CA ARG A 269 -20.90 -3.57 1.58
C ARG A 269 -22.08 -3.17 2.47
N THR A 270 -23.32 -3.08 1.93
CA THR A 270 -24.52 -2.75 2.69
C THR A 270 -24.88 -3.88 3.64
N ALA A 271 -24.91 -5.13 3.15
CA ALA A 271 -25.11 -6.31 3.98
C ALA A 271 -24.05 -6.41 5.09
N GLY A 272 -22.77 -6.13 4.78
CA GLY A 272 -21.70 -6.08 5.76
C GLY A 272 -21.93 -4.97 6.81
N MET A 273 -22.40 -3.79 6.43
CA MET A 273 -22.69 -2.73 7.38
C MET A 273 -23.85 -3.07 8.31
N GLU A 274 -24.93 -3.66 7.79
CA GLU A 274 -26.07 -4.10 8.63
C GLU A 274 -25.67 -5.22 9.59
N ALA A 275 -24.81 -6.15 9.17
CA ALA A 275 -24.23 -7.19 10.01
C ALA A 275 -23.36 -6.61 11.14
N PHE A 276 -22.57 -5.55 10.86
CA PHE A 276 -21.81 -4.83 11.88
C PHE A 276 -22.73 -4.16 12.91
N LYS A 277 -23.77 -3.46 12.46
CA LYS A 277 -24.77 -2.83 13.33
C LYS A 277 -25.48 -3.85 14.22
N ALA A 278 -25.69 -5.06 13.71
CA ALA A 278 -26.29 -6.18 14.46
C ALA A 278 -25.29 -6.88 15.42
N GLY A 279 -24.00 -6.57 15.37
CA GLY A 279 -22.98 -7.21 16.20
C GLY A 279 -22.58 -8.62 15.72
N THR A 280 -22.81 -8.94 14.45
CA THR A 280 -22.42 -10.24 13.87
C THR A 280 -20.88 -10.39 13.85
N TYR A 281 -20.19 -9.29 13.64
CA TYR A 281 -18.74 -9.19 13.76
C TYR A 281 -18.34 -7.90 14.48
N ASP A 282 -17.09 -7.79 14.89
CA ASP A 282 -16.64 -6.89 15.92
C ASP A 282 -15.93 -5.64 15.43
N PHE A 283 -15.25 -5.75 14.31
CA PHE A 283 -14.33 -4.72 13.81
C PHE A 283 -14.56 -4.45 12.32
N ARG A 284 -14.56 -3.17 11.97
CA ARG A 284 -14.68 -2.70 10.59
C ARG A 284 -13.74 -1.53 10.35
N GLU A 285 -12.94 -1.60 9.30
CA GLU A 285 -12.30 -0.44 8.71
C GLU A 285 -13.20 0.12 7.60
N GLU A 286 -13.41 1.43 7.61
CA GLU A 286 -14.29 2.09 6.64
C GLU A 286 -13.50 2.90 5.63
N PHE A 287 -13.55 2.48 4.38
CA PHE A 287 -12.83 3.13 3.27
C PHE A 287 -13.69 4.16 2.53
N THR A 288 -15.00 4.20 2.79
CA THR A 288 -15.95 5.05 2.07
C THR A 288 -16.30 6.27 2.90
N SER A 289 -15.82 7.45 2.49
CA SER A 289 -16.05 8.71 3.20
C SER A 289 -17.53 9.01 3.45
N LYS A 290 -18.40 8.75 2.47
CA LYS A 290 -19.85 8.91 2.61
C LYS A 290 -20.41 8.02 3.72
N VAL A 291 -20.05 6.74 3.74
CA VAL A 291 -20.51 5.78 4.76
C VAL A 291 -20.01 6.23 6.14
N TRP A 292 -18.72 6.57 6.26
CA TRP A 292 -18.14 7.07 7.51
C TRP A 292 -18.84 8.32 8.05
N ALA A 293 -19.19 9.25 7.18
CA ALA A 293 -19.83 10.51 7.56
C ALA A 293 -21.32 10.33 7.91
N MET A 294 -22.05 9.45 7.20
CA MET A 294 -23.51 9.43 7.21
C MET A 294 -24.15 8.20 7.87
N GLU A 295 -23.44 7.05 7.92
CA GLU A 295 -24.05 5.79 8.34
C GLU A 295 -23.62 5.33 9.74
N TYR A 296 -22.59 5.93 10.31
CA TYR A 296 -22.11 5.65 11.67
C TYR A 296 -22.85 6.50 12.74
N ASP A 297 -24.16 6.66 12.58
CA ASP A 297 -25.07 7.23 13.57
C ASP A 297 -26.21 6.26 13.89
N PHE A 298 -25.90 5.17 14.58
CA PHE A 298 -26.86 4.16 15.03
C PHE A 298 -26.80 3.98 16.55
N PRO A 299 -27.79 3.30 17.18
CA PRO A 299 -27.91 3.23 18.64
C PRO A 299 -26.64 2.83 19.37
N ALA A 300 -25.92 1.80 18.89
CA ALA A 300 -24.71 1.32 19.55
C ALA A 300 -23.52 2.32 19.51
N ILE A 301 -23.47 3.22 18.53
CA ILE A 301 -22.53 4.35 18.53
C ILE A 301 -22.95 5.40 19.57
N ARG A 302 -24.24 5.78 19.58
CA ARG A 302 -24.75 6.84 20.47
C ARG A 302 -24.64 6.48 21.95
N ASP A 303 -24.83 5.21 22.28
CA ASP A 303 -24.73 4.71 23.66
C ASP A 303 -23.33 4.21 24.06
N GLY A 304 -22.36 4.32 23.15
CA GLY A 304 -20.94 4.04 23.39
C GLY A 304 -20.54 2.57 23.37
N ARG A 305 -21.45 1.65 22.97
CA ARG A 305 -21.11 0.22 22.78
C ARG A 305 -20.22 -0.03 21.60
N VAL A 306 -20.31 0.79 20.57
CA VAL A 306 -19.41 0.81 19.43
C VAL A 306 -18.56 2.07 19.49
N LYS A 307 -17.25 1.90 19.36
CA LYS A 307 -16.28 3.00 19.23
C LYS A 307 -16.09 3.33 17.77
N LYS A 308 -15.96 4.62 17.47
CA LYS A 308 -15.65 5.18 16.16
C LYS A 308 -14.39 6.02 16.32
N GLU A 309 -13.31 5.64 15.66
CA GLU A 309 -12.02 6.25 15.84
C GLU A 309 -11.29 6.51 14.51
N VAL A 310 -10.36 7.45 14.53
CA VAL A 310 -9.45 7.76 13.45
C VAL A 310 -8.04 7.50 13.97
N LEU A 311 -7.38 6.48 13.44
CA LEU A 311 -6.02 6.14 13.79
C LEU A 311 -5.05 6.84 12.84
N PRO A 312 -4.00 7.52 13.31
CA PRO A 312 -2.97 8.09 12.45
C PRO A 312 -2.27 6.98 11.67
N ASP A 313 -1.88 7.29 10.43
CA ASP A 313 -1.10 6.43 9.55
C ASP A 313 0.12 7.20 9.06
N GLU A 314 1.31 6.70 9.36
CA GLU A 314 2.58 7.28 8.93
C GLU A 314 3.18 6.54 7.71
N THR A 315 2.44 5.59 7.15
CA THR A 315 2.83 4.90 5.92
C THR A 315 2.85 5.89 4.75
N PRO A 316 3.89 5.88 3.90
CA PRO A 316 3.90 6.71 2.71
C PRO A 316 2.66 6.51 1.86
N SER A 317 1.93 7.59 1.58
CA SER A 317 0.71 7.54 0.77
C SER A 317 1.01 7.41 -0.72
N GLY A 318 2.23 7.71 -1.12
CA GLY A 318 2.59 7.82 -2.53
C GLY A 318 1.85 8.98 -3.20
N THR A 319 1.48 8.82 -4.45
CA THR A 319 0.74 9.85 -5.17
C THR A 319 -0.47 9.31 -5.89
N GLN A 320 -1.54 10.09 -5.95
CA GLN A 320 -2.72 9.85 -6.78
C GLN A 320 -3.08 11.14 -7.51
N GLY A 321 -3.46 11.04 -8.79
CA GLY A 321 -3.84 12.22 -9.56
C GLY A 321 -4.30 11.90 -10.97
N PHE A 322 -4.61 12.96 -11.70
CA PHE A 322 -4.75 12.89 -13.16
C PHE A 322 -3.37 13.03 -13.78
N PHE A 323 -2.82 11.95 -14.32
CA PHE A 323 -1.55 11.92 -15.02
C PHE A 323 -1.71 12.47 -16.44
N LEU A 324 -0.86 13.44 -16.78
CA LEU A 324 -0.91 14.21 -18.03
C LEU A 324 0.11 13.63 -19.02
N ASN A 325 -0.36 13.00 -20.08
CA ASN A 325 0.50 12.33 -21.04
C ASN A 325 1.28 13.31 -21.92
N THR A 326 2.52 13.59 -21.59
CA THR A 326 3.40 14.53 -22.31
C THR A 326 3.81 14.06 -23.70
N ARG A 327 3.47 12.82 -24.10
CA ARG A 327 3.62 12.37 -25.50
C ARG A 327 2.63 13.06 -26.42
N ARG A 328 1.51 13.57 -25.87
CA ARG A 328 0.48 14.34 -26.60
C ARG A 328 0.91 15.79 -26.74
N GLU A 329 0.81 16.33 -27.98
CA GLU A 329 1.33 17.67 -28.31
C GLU A 329 0.85 18.79 -27.38
N PRO A 330 -0.44 18.92 -27.02
CA PRO A 330 -0.89 19.98 -26.13
C PRO A 330 -0.27 19.90 -24.72
N LEU A 331 0.09 18.69 -24.27
CA LEU A 331 0.58 18.43 -22.90
C LEU A 331 2.11 18.47 -22.77
N LYS A 332 2.85 18.73 -23.86
CA LYS A 332 4.31 18.94 -23.84
C LYS A 332 4.70 20.21 -23.10
N ASP A 333 3.89 21.28 -23.25
CA ASP A 333 4.15 22.58 -22.62
C ASP A 333 3.79 22.55 -21.11
N PRO A 334 4.74 22.80 -20.20
CA PRO A 334 4.47 22.81 -18.76
C PRO A 334 3.45 23.87 -18.33
N ARG A 335 3.31 24.98 -19.07
CA ARG A 335 2.31 26.01 -18.80
C ARG A 335 0.89 25.49 -19.01
N VAL A 336 0.67 24.64 -20.02
CA VAL A 336 -0.60 23.96 -20.23
C VAL A 336 -0.88 23.02 -19.06
N ARG A 337 0.10 22.21 -18.64
CA ARG A 337 -0.06 21.30 -17.52
C ARG A 337 -0.37 22.01 -16.20
N LYS A 338 0.34 23.13 -15.92
CA LYS A 338 0.06 23.99 -14.77
C LYS A 338 -1.35 24.60 -14.82
N ALA A 339 -1.80 25.03 -15.98
CA ALA A 339 -3.16 25.53 -16.16
C ALA A 339 -4.23 24.46 -15.86
N LEU A 340 -3.97 23.20 -16.21
CA LEU A 340 -4.86 22.09 -15.87
C LEU A 340 -4.92 21.83 -14.35
N ASP A 341 -3.81 21.95 -13.61
CA ASP A 341 -3.82 21.83 -12.16
C ASP A 341 -4.65 22.95 -11.50
N LEU A 342 -4.50 24.20 -11.94
CA LEU A 342 -5.27 25.34 -11.44
C LEU A 342 -6.78 25.22 -11.66
N ALA A 343 -7.21 24.41 -12.63
CA ALA A 343 -8.63 24.18 -12.92
C ALA A 343 -9.30 23.15 -12.00
N PHE A 344 -8.52 22.40 -11.20
CA PHE A 344 -9.05 21.39 -10.28
C PHE A 344 -9.35 21.99 -8.92
N ASP A 345 -10.65 22.10 -8.56
CA ASP A 345 -11.09 22.61 -7.25
C ASP A 345 -11.17 21.46 -6.23
N PHE A 346 -10.05 21.20 -5.54
CA PHE A 346 -9.98 20.20 -4.51
C PHE A 346 -10.85 20.55 -3.29
N GLU A 347 -10.85 21.79 -2.84
CA GLU A 347 -11.58 22.24 -1.65
C GLU A 347 -13.09 22.02 -1.80
N TRP A 348 -13.63 22.28 -3.01
CA TRP A 348 -15.02 21.99 -3.32
C TRP A 348 -15.27 20.47 -3.32
N THR A 349 -14.38 19.71 -3.96
CA THR A 349 -14.47 18.24 -4.06
C THR A 349 -14.41 17.62 -2.67
N ASN A 350 -13.46 18.04 -1.84
CA ASN A 350 -13.31 17.53 -0.47
C ASN A 350 -14.55 17.80 0.38
N ARG A 351 -15.08 19.02 0.33
CA ARG A 351 -16.27 19.40 1.10
C ARG A 351 -17.52 18.66 0.63
N ASN A 352 -17.79 18.61 -0.67
CA ASN A 352 -19.08 18.18 -1.21
C ASN A 352 -19.13 16.67 -1.55
N VAL A 353 -17.99 16.03 -1.77
CA VAL A 353 -17.92 14.62 -2.16
C VAL A 353 -17.28 13.77 -1.07
N PHE A 354 -16.28 14.30 -0.35
CA PHE A 354 -15.52 13.57 0.64
C PHE A 354 -15.79 13.98 2.10
N TYR A 355 -16.73 14.89 2.32
CA TYR A 355 -17.15 15.32 3.67
C TYR A 355 -16.00 15.93 4.51
N GLY A 356 -14.99 16.51 3.86
CA GLY A 356 -13.84 17.11 4.51
C GLY A 356 -12.85 16.10 5.10
N LEU A 357 -12.84 14.85 4.66
CA LEU A 357 -12.05 13.76 5.26
C LEU A 357 -10.67 13.54 4.63
N TYR A 358 -10.31 14.28 3.60
CA TYR A 358 -9.05 14.13 2.89
C TYR A 358 -8.24 15.40 2.88
N ASP A 359 -6.92 15.24 2.72
CA ASP A 359 -5.99 16.31 2.45
C ASP A 359 -5.60 16.33 0.97
N ARG A 360 -5.20 17.49 0.43
CA ARG A 360 -4.67 17.60 -0.92
C ARG A 360 -3.33 16.88 -1.00
N THR A 361 -3.15 16.00 -1.99
CA THR A 361 -1.81 15.49 -2.32
C THR A 361 -0.96 16.62 -2.87
N GLU A 362 0.26 16.77 -2.40
CA GLU A 362 1.18 17.83 -2.78
C GLU A 362 2.51 17.28 -3.34
N SER A 363 2.77 15.99 -3.16
CA SER A 363 4.05 15.34 -3.41
C SER A 363 3.88 13.97 -4.03
N PHE A 364 4.88 13.53 -4.81
CA PHE A 364 4.98 12.14 -5.25
C PHE A 364 5.35 11.19 -4.11
N PHE A 365 5.91 11.73 -3.02
CA PHE A 365 6.30 11.03 -1.81
C PHE A 365 5.47 11.48 -0.60
N GLU A 366 4.16 11.66 -0.80
CA GLU A 366 3.25 12.17 0.23
C GLU A 366 3.27 11.32 1.50
N ASN A 367 3.08 11.97 2.65
CA ASN A 367 3.08 11.36 3.98
C ASN A 367 4.39 10.64 4.33
N SER A 368 5.53 11.19 3.91
CA SER A 368 6.83 10.57 4.19
C SER A 368 7.94 11.61 4.42
N PRO A 369 9.07 11.21 5.02
CA PRO A 369 10.26 12.07 5.14
C PRO A 369 10.89 12.46 3.80
N MET A 370 10.50 11.80 2.71
CA MET A 370 10.95 12.03 1.35
C MET A 370 10.20 13.16 0.63
N LYS A 371 9.10 13.65 1.20
CA LYS A 371 8.37 14.82 0.66
C LYS A 371 9.25 16.07 0.75
N ALA A 372 9.44 16.77 -0.37
CA ALA A 372 10.10 18.06 -0.41
C ALA A 372 9.20 19.17 0.20
N THR A 373 9.78 20.02 1.03
CA THR A 373 9.08 21.14 1.66
C THR A 373 9.92 22.42 1.58
N GLY A 374 9.27 23.59 1.44
CA GLY A 374 9.93 24.88 1.42
C GLY A 374 11.11 24.94 0.43
N GLU A 375 12.12 25.74 0.76
CA GLU A 375 13.37 25.85 -0.01
C GLU A 375 14.21 24.58 0.09
N PRO A 376 15.00 24.22 -0.95
CA PRO A 376 15.89 23.08 -0.88
C PRO A 376 16.97 23.27 0.19
N SER A 377 17.23 22.22 0.97
CA SER A 377 18.34 22.18 1.92
C SER A 377 19.70 22.29 1.21
N GLN A 378 20.78 22.53 1.97
CA GLN A 378 22.11 22.61 1.39
C GLN A 378 22.51 21.29 0.69
N SER A 379 22.15 20.14 1.27
CA SER A 379 22.41 18.83 0.66
C SER A 379 21.65 18.64 -0.65
N GLU A 380 20.36 19.01 -0.69
CA GLU A 380 19.55 18.99 -1.92
C GLU A 380 20.12 19.93 -2.98
N ARG A 381 20.54 21.16 -2.64
CA ARG A 381 21.17 22.11 -3.57
C ARG A 381 22.47 21.54 -4.15
N THR A 382 23.32 20.96 -3.30
CA THR A 382 24.57 20.35 -3.74
C THR A 382 24.31 19.20 -4.70
N LEU A 383 23.34 18.35 -4.41
CA LEU A 383 22.95 17.24 -5.27
C LEU A 383 22.41 17.74 -6.62
N LEU A 384 21.46 18.68 -6.61
CA LEU A 384 20.87 19.24 -7.83
C LEU A 384 21.91 19.93 -8.72
N ALA A 385 22.85 20.67 -8.14
CA ALA A 385 23.95 21.29 -8.87
C ALA A 385 24.94 20.28 -9.48
N GLY A 386 25.08 19.13 -8.86
CA GLY A 386 26.02 18.05 -9.28
C GLY A 386 25.46 17.07 -10.31
N LEU A 387 24.17 17.18 -10.71
CA LEU A 387 23.54 16.19 -11.59
C LEU A 387 24.10 16.12 -13.01
N GLY A 388 24.77 17.19 -13.48
CA GLY A 388 25.22 17.26 -14.86
C GLY A 388 24.08 17.37 -15.90
N ALA A 389 22.86 17.61 -15.45
CA ALA A 389 21.66 17.77 -16.25
C ALA A 389 20.95 19.10 -15.90
N PRO A 390 20.23 19.73 -16.85
CA PRO A 390 19.51 20.97 -16.57
C PRO A 390 18.41 20.74 -15.53
N VAL A 391 18.32 21.64 -14.54
CA VAL A 391 17.24 21.69 -13.55
C VAL A 391 16.51 23.03 -13.70
N SER A 392 15.18 23.02 -13.70
CA SER A 392 14.40 24.26 -13.85
C SER A 392 14.54 25.16 -12.62
N ASP A 393 14.43 26.49 -12.82
CA ASP A 393 14.43 27.46 -11.72
C ASP A 393 13.30 27.16 -10.71
N GLU A 394 12.15 26.67 -11.16
CA GLU A 394 11.04 26.28 -10.29
C GLU A 394 11.43 25.12 -9.34
N ALA A 395 12.22 24.16 -9.81
CA ALA A 395 12.72 23.04 -8.97
C ALA A 395 13.83 23.48 -7.99
N LEU A 396 14.58 24.53 -8.33
CA LEU A 396 15.63 25.11 -7.48
C LEU A 396 15.08 26.06 -6.39
N GLY A 397 13.83 26.49 -6.52
CA GLY A 397 13.12 27.33 -5.55
C GLY A 397 12.35 26.52 -4.50
N SER A 398 11.36 27.17 -3.90
CA SER A 398 10.42 26.50 -2.99
C SER A 398 9.67 25.38 -3.72
N ALA A 399 9.53 24.22 -3.06
CA ALA A 399 8.80 23.08 -3.62
C ALA A 399 7.40 23.51 -4.06
N TYR A 400 7.04 23.24 -5.32
CA TYR A 400 5.74 23.59 -5.86
C TYR A 400 4.60 23.00 -5.01
N LEU A 401 3.60 23.82 -4.73
CA LEU A 401 2.36 23.42 -4.04
C LEU A 401 1.17 23.69 -4.95
N PRO A 402 0.24 22.75 -5.08
CA PRO A 402 -1.02 22.98 -5.78
C PRO A 402 -1.76 24.17 -5.15
N ALA A 403 -2.33 25.05 -5.98
CA ALA A 403 -3.04 26.22 -5.48
C ALA A 403 -4.27 25.82 -4.65
N LYS A 404 -4.45 26.49 -3.52
CA LYS A 404 -5.65 26.35 -2.70
C LYS A 404 -6.78 27.20 -3.30
N SER A 405 -7.89 26.55 -3.67
CA SER A 405 -9.06 27.21 -4.23
C SER A 405 -9.94 27.85 -3.15
N ASP A 406 -10.90 28.69 -3.55
CA ASP A 406 -11.91 29.26 -2.66
C ASP A 406 -13.02 28.23 -2.29
N GLY A 407 -13.01 27.06 -2.90
CA GLY A 407 -13.97 25.98 -2.69
C GLY A 407 -15.36 26.25 -3.25
N SER A 408 -15.50 27.19 -4.19
CA SER A 408 -16.76 27.50 -4.87
C SER A 408 -17.13 26.48 -5.95
N GLY A 409 -16.18 25.63 -6.36
CA GLY A 409 -16.27 24.75 -7.52
C GLY A 409 -15.85 25.40 -8.83
N GLN A 410 -15.68 26.73 -8.84
CA GLN A 410 -15.31 27.55 -10.00
C GLN A 410 -14.53 28.78 -9.55
N ASP A 411 -13.36 28.59 -8.94
CA ASP A 411 -12.51 29.70 -8.50
C ASP A 411 -12.10 30.59 -9.69
N ARG A 412 -12.69 31.79 -9.76
CA ARG A 412 -12.48 32.72 -10.86
C ARG A 412 -11.05 33.17 -10.99
N LYS A 413 -10.34 33.36 -9.84
CA LYS A 413 -8.96 33.83 -9.82
C LYS A 413 -8.04 32.77 -10.42
N LEU A 414 -8.18 31.52 -9.97
CA LEU A 414 -7.39 30.41 -10.48
C LEU A 414 -7.70 30.12 -11.96
N LEU A 415 -8.97 30.20 -12.37
CA LEU A 415 -9.35 30.05 -13.77
C LEU A 415 -8.81 31.18 -14.66
N GLN A 416 -8.74 32.43 -14.17
CA GLN A 416 -8.10 33.52 -14.91
C GLN A 416 -6.59 33.30 -15.07
N GLU A 417 -5.91 32.84 -14.01
CA GLU A 417 -4.47 32.50 -14.08
C GLU A 417 -4.23 31.34 -15.05
N ALA A 418 -5.02 30.29 -14.97
CA ALA A 418 -4.99 29.18 -15.93
C ALA A 418 -5.20 29.66 -17.38
N GLY A 419 -6.18 30.56 -17.59
CA GLY A 419 -6.43 31.18 -18.88
C GLY A 419 -5.22 31.93 -19.44
N LYS A 420 -4.54 32.71 -18.59
CA LYS A 420 -3.32 33.44 -18.97
C LYS A 420 -2.18 32.51 -19.37
N LEU A 421 -1.96 31.42 -18.60
CA LEU A 421 -0.94 30.41 -18.94
C LEU A 421 -1.21 29.74 -20.28
N LEU A 422 -2.48 29.46 -20.57
CA LEU A 422 -2.88 28.89 -21.88
C LEU A 422 -2.65 29.89 -23.02
N ASP A 423 -2.95 31.19 -22.82
CA ASP A 423 -2.66 32.24 -23.80
C ASP A 423 -1.15 32.37 -24.06
N GLU A 424 -0.32 32.36 -23.01
CA GLU A 424 1.14 32.38 -23.08
C GLU A 424 1.71 31.13 -23.77
N ALA A 425 1.03 29.99 -23.64
CA ALA A 425 1.36 28.74 -24.35
C ALA A 425 0.87 28.72 -25.80
N GLY A 426 0.26 29.79 -26.30
CA GLY A 426 -0.21 29.93 -27.69
C GLY A 426 -1.60 29.37 -27.95
N TRP A 427 -2.37 29.03 -26.90
CA TRP A 427 -3.74 28.56 -27.01
C TRP A 427 -4.73 29.72 -26.78
N THR A 428 -5.14 30.40 -27.82
CA THR A 428 -6.02 31.60 -27.75
C THR A 428 -7.49 31.25 -27.97
N ILE A 429 -8.42 32.04 -27.39
CA ILE A 429 -9.85 31.82 -27.55
C ILE A 429 -10.34 32.37 -28.88
N LYS A 430 -11.00 31.51 -29.72
CA LYS A 430 -11.78 31.88 -30.88
C LYS A 430 -13.17 31.26 -30.79
N ASN A 431 -14.21 32.07 -30.87
CA ASN A 431 -15.61 31.61 -30.77
C ASN A 431 -15.90 30.73 -29.52
N GLY A 432 -15.29 31.06 -28.37
CA GLY A 432 -15.47 30.32 -27.11
C GLY A 432 -14.64 29.03 -26.96
N VAL A 433 -13.82 28.71 -27.96
CA VAL A 433 -12.94 27.52 -27.94
C VAL A 433 -11.47 27.96 -28.02
N ARG A 434 -10.59 27.32 -27.26
CA ARG A 434 -9.14 27.52 -27.37
C ARG A 434 -8.59 26.81 -28.60
N VAL A 435 -7.83 27.56 -29.38
CA VAL A 435 -7.17 27.05 -30.60
C VAL A 435 -5.70 27.42 -30.63
N ASN A 436 -4.88 26.60 -31.26
CA ASN A 436 -3.47 26.92 -31.53
C ASN A 436 -3.32 27.88 -32.73
N ALA A 437 -2.09 28.20 -33.12
CA ALA A 437 -1.79 29.08 -34.25
C ALA A 437 -2.35 28.58 -35.59
N LYS A 438 -2.56 27.26 -35.72
CA LYS A 438 -3.17 26.64 -36.92
C LYS A 438 -4.69 26.67 -36.93
N GLY A 439 -5.33 27.12 -35.84
CA GLY A 439 -6.78 27.10 -35.65
C GLY A 439 -7.34 25.74 -35.18
N GLU A 440 -6.49 24.81 -34.78
CA GLU A 440 -6.89 23.49 -34.24
C GLU A 440 -7.33 23.64 -32.78
N PRO A 441 -8.48 23.07 -32.38
CA PRO A 441 -9.01 23.19 -31.03
C PRO A 441 -8.20 22.37 -30.03
N LEU A 442 -8.06 22.92 -28.80
CA LEU A 442 -7.51 22.19 -27.66
C LEU A 442 -8.53 21.17 -27.14
N LYS A 443 -8.29 19.91 -27.46
CA LYS A 443 -9.13 18.78 -27.08
C LYS A 443 -8.38 17.92 -26.08
N LEU A 444 -9.07 17.47 -25.04
CA LEU A 444 -8.52 16.57 -24.01
C LEU A 444 -9.53 15.47 -23.66
N GLU A 445 -9.06 14.24 -23.69
CA GLU A 445 -9.82 13.07 -23.29
C GLU A 445 -9.30 12.57 -21.93
N ILE A 446 -10.19 12.45 -20.93
CA ILE A 446 -9.89 11.83 -19.65
C ILE A 446 -10.38 10.39 -19.71
N LEU A 447 -9.46 9.45 -19.83
CA LEU A 447 -9.74 8.02 -19.90
C LEU A 447 -10.10 7.48 -18.50
N SER A 448 -11.20 6.74 -18.42
CA SER A 448 -11.66 6.11 -17.16
C SER A 448 -12.40 4.80 -17.44
N PHE A 449 -12.39 3.89 -16.48
CA PHE A 449 -13.17 2.65 -16.52
C PHE A 449 -14.10 2.50 -15.31
N GLU A 450 -13.94 3.35 -14.29
CA GLU A 450 -14.71 3.26 -13.04
C GLU A 450 -15.78 4.36 -12.98
N PRO A 451 -17.09 4.00 -13.04
CA PRO A 451 -18.17 4.98 -13.01
C PRO A 451 -18.20 5.83 -11.72
N ALA A 452 -17.69 5.31 -10.62
CA ALA A 452 -17.61 6.05 -9.36
C ALA A 452 -16.75 7.32 -9.45
N PHE A 453 -15.73 7.33 -10.33
CA PHE A 453 -14.88 8.48 -10.57
C PHE A 453 -15.53 9.58 -11.43
N GLU A 454 -16.59 9.29 -12.18
CA GLU A 454 -17.26 10.29 -13.01
C GLU A 454 -17.76 11.49 -12.18
N ARG A 455 -18.34 11.25 -11.01
CA ARG A 455 -18.82 12.31 -10.09
C ARG A 455 -17.69 13.23 -9.59
N LEU A 456 -16.45 12.75 -9.60
CA LEU A 456 -15.25 13.48 -9.19
C LEU A 456 -14.66 14.26 -10.36
N THR A 457 -14.70 13.66 -11.56
CA THR A 457 -14.11 14.19 -12.78
C THR A 457 -15.02 15.20 -13.48
N ALA A 458 -16.35 15.05 -13.38
CA ALA A 458 -17.30 15.92 -14.08
C ALA A 458 -17.20 17.42 -13.67
N PRO A 459 -17.02 17.80 -12.38
CA PRO A 459 -16.77 19.19 -12.00
C PRO A 459 -15.48 19.74 -12.60
N TYR A 460 -14.42 18.94 -12.65
CA TYR A 460 -13.16 19.32 -13.28
C TYR A 460 -13.33 19.56 -14.78
N VAL A 461 -13.97 18.65 -15.51
CA VAL A 461 -14.30 18.83 -16.94
C VAL A 461 -15.12 20.09 -17.18
N LYS A 462 -16.03 20.46 -16.27
CA LYS A 462 -16.77 21.71 -16.35
C LYS A 462 -15.85 22.92 -16.29
N ASN A 463 -14.87 22.93 -15.40
CA ASN A 463 -13.89 24.02 -15.30
C ASN A 463 -12.98 24.11 -16.54
N LEU A 464 -12.54 22.95 -17.09
CA LEU A 464 -11.79 22.91 -18.34
C LEU A 464 -12.59 23.53 -19.51
N LYS A 465 -13.89 23.26 -19.60
CA LYS A 465 -14.78 23.85 -20.61
C LYS A 465 -14.94 25.36 -20.42
N LEU A 466 -14.95 25.87 -19.18
CA LEU A 466 -14.96 27.31 -18.92
C LEU A 466 -13.68 28.00 -19.41
N LEU A 467 -12.57 27.28 -19.43
CA LEU A 467 -11.30 27.73 -20.03
C LEU A 467 -11.30 27.66 -21.57
N GLY A 468 -12.36 27.17 -22.20
CA GLY A 468 -12.46 26.98 -23.64
C GLY A 468 -11.80 25.68 -24.15
N ILE A 469 -11.48 24.73 -23.26
CA ILE A 469 -10.92 23.43 -23.61
C ILE A 469 -12.06 22.46 -23.93
N ASP A 470 -12.02 21.78 -25.08
CA ASP A 470 -12.95 20.69 -25.43
C ASP A 470 -12.58 19.42 -24.66
N ALA A 471 -12.94 19.37 -23.37
CA ALA A 471 -12.64 18.27 -22.49
C ALA A 471 -13.82 17.31 -22.34
N LYS A 472 -13.54 16.00 -22.35
CA LYS A 472 -14.56 14.95 -22.15
C LYS A 472 -14.03 13.76 -21.35
N ILE A 473 -14.92 13.07 -20.64
CA ILE A 473 -14.64 11.78 -20.01
C ILE A 473 -14.89 10.69 -21.06
N ARG A 474 -13.92 9.80 -21.23
CA ARG A 474 -14.03 8.60 -22.05
C ARG A 474 -14.15 7.38 -21.15
N MET A 475 -15.37 6.92 -20.93
CA MET A 475 -15.63 5.69 -20.21
C MET A 475 -15.45 4.49 -21.13
N VAL A 476 -14.67 3.51 -20.69
CA VAL A 476 -14.43 2.24 -21.39
C VAL A 476 -14.54 1.07 -20.40
N ASP A 477 -14.60 -0.17 -20.88
CA ASP A 477 -14.48 -1.32 -19.99
C ASP A 477 -13.04 -1.53 -19.48
N ALA A 478 -12.87 -2.36 -18.44
CA ALA A 478 -11.57 -2.56 -17.78
C ALA A 478 -10.51 -3.14 -18.74
N ALA A 479 -10.87 -4.03 -19.65
CA ALA A 479 -9.92 -4.65 -20.59
C ALA A 479 -9.43 -3.63 -21.60
N GLN A 480 -10.35 -2.83 -22.19
CA GLN A 480 -10.00 -1.74 -23.09
C GLN A 480 -9.18 -0.66 -22.37
N TYR A 481 -9.51 -0.36 -21.10
CA TYR A 481 -8.72 0.58 -20.30
C TYR A 481 -7.27 0.11 -20.16
N GLN A 482 -7.05 -1.14 -19.75
CA GLN A 482 -5.70 -1.70 -19.60
C GLN A 482 -4.91 -1.71 -20.91
N GLN A 483 -5.57 -2.06 -22.03
CA GLN A 483 -4.91 -2.03 -23.33
C GLN A 483 -4.49 -0.61 -23.72
N ARG A 484 -5.37 0.38 -23.54
CA ARG A 484 -5.06 1.79 -23.86
C ARG A 484 -3.99 2.36 -22.94
N LEU A 485 -3.96 1.98 -21.66
CA LEU A 485 -2.85 2.34 -20.74
C LEU A 485 -1.53 1.78 -21.24
N LYS A 486 -1.51 0.49 -21.61
CA LYS A 486 -0.33 -0.19 -22.12
C LYS A 486 0.25 0.50 -23.36
N ASP A 487 -0.63 0.98 -24.27
CA ASP A 487 -0.25 1.62 -25.52
C ASP A 487 -0.08 3.15 -25.36
N PHE A 488 -0.22 3.69 -24.14
CA PHE A 488 -0.25 5.13 -23.83
C PHE A 488 -1.26 5.92 -24.69
N ASP A 489 -2.38 5.27 -25.10
CA ASP A 489 -3.43 5.88 -25.91
C ASP A 489 -4.47 6.62 -25.06
N PHE A 490 -4.04 7.73 -24.46
CA PHE A 490 -4.86 8.65 -23.69
C PHE A 490 -4.19 10.03 -23.62
N ASP A 491 -4.97 11.07 -23.29
CA ASP A 491 -4.41 12.39 -22.96
C ASP A 491 -4.22 12.50 -21.45
N ILE A 492 -5.23 12.12 -20.69
CA ILE A 492 -5.26 12.17 -19.22
C ILE A 492 -5.82 10.86 -18.69
N THR A 493 -5.24 10.32 -17.64
CA THR A 493 -5.78 9.15 -16.92
C THR A 493 -5.61 9.30 -15.41
N THR A 494 -6.39 8.56 -14.62
CA THR A 494 -6.26 8.51 -13.17
C THR A 494 -5.42 7.31 -12.77
N GLU A 495 -4.40 7.55 -11.93
CA GLU A 495 -3.62 6.45 -11.36
C GLU A 495 -3.15 6.78 -9.95
N ARG A 496 -2.77 5.75 -9.22
CA ARG A 496 -2.16 5.83 -7.91
C ARG A 496 -0.86 5.04 -7.86
N TYR A 497 0.25 5.70 -7.56
CA TYR A 497 1.51 5.04 -7.26
C TYR A 497 1.68 4.90 -5.75
N SER A 498 1.76 3.66 -5.30
CA SER A 498 2.15 3.36 -3.92
C SER A 498 3.64 3.62 -3.74
N MET A 499 4.01 4.10 -2.56
CA MET A 499 5.41 4.38 -2.22
C MET A 499 5.80 3.58 -0.97
N ARG A 500 7.01 3.03 -0.99
CA ARG A 500 7.60 2.36 0.19
C ARG A 500 8.30 3.39 1.08
N ASN A 501 8.55 3.01 2.34
CA ASN A 501 9.44 3.79 3.22
C ASN A 501 10.87 3.85 2.70
N THR A 502 11.28 2.86 1.91
CA THR A 502 12.59 2.77 1.25
C THR A 502 12.35 2.42 -0.21
N PRO A 503 12.07 3.42 -1.09
CA PRO A 503 11.86 3.19 -2.51
C PRO A 503 13.14 2.74 -3.21
N GLY A 504 12.97 1.98 -4.30
CA GLY A 504 14.04 1.36 -5.05
C GLY A 504 13.80 1.39 -6.56
N VAL A 505 14.07 0.25 -7.19
CA VAL A 505 14.06 0.09 -8.66
C VAL A 505 12.72 0.38 -9.33
N GLU A 506 11.61 0.31 -8.59
CA GLU A 506 10.29 0.65 -9.09
C GLU A 506 10.19 2.09 -9.61
N LEU A 507 11.00 3.00 -9.07
CA LEU A 507 11.03 4.40 -9.52
C LEU A 507 11.43 4.54 -10.99
N ARG A 508 12.24 3.62 -11.53
CA ARG A 508 12.57 3.58 -12.95
C ARG A 508 11.33 3.38 -13.81
N SER A 509 10.41 2.49 -13.37
CA SER A 509 9.16 2.23 -14.06
C SER A 509 8.17 3.39 -13.96
N TYR A 510 8.17 4.13 -12.83
CA TYR A 510 7.28 5.25 -12.61
C TYR A 510 7.73 6.53 -13.33
N PHE A 511 9.05 6.82 -13.33
CA PHE A 511 9.57 8.14 -13.69
C PHE A 511 10.72 8.12 -14.70
N GLY A 512 11.37 6.99 -14.93
CA GLY A 512 12.57 6.91 -15.78
C GLY A 512 12.27 7.12 -17.26
N SER A 513 13.18 7.81 -17.99
CA SER A 513 13.05 8.12 -19.42
C SER A 513 12.93 6.86 -20.29
N ALA A 514 13.65 5.79 -19.96
CA ALA A 514 13.54 4.51 -20.68
C ALA A 514 12.13 3.93 -20.63
N ALA A 515 11.44 4.08 -19.49
CA ALA A 515 10.06 3.65 -19.32
C ALA A 515 9.05 4.49 -20.12
N ALA A 516 9.40 5.72 -20.50
CA ALA A 516 8.51 6.60 -21.26
C ALA A 516 8.12 6.05 -22.64
N THR A 517 8.91 5.16 -23.22
CA THR A 517 8.66 4.54 -24.53
C THR A 517 8.45 3.03 -24.46
N MET A 518 8.39 2.47 -23.26
CA MET A 518 8.22 1.03 -23.04
C MET A 518 6.74 0.71 -22.82
N ASP A 519 6.12 0.02 -23.74
CA ASP A 519 4.73 -0.42 -23.65
C ASP A 519 4.44 -1.15 -22.33
N GLY A 520 3.37 -0.76 -21.67
CA GLY A 520 2.97 -1.34 -20.39
C GLY A 520 3.78 -0.88 -19.18
N SER A 521 4.71 0.08 -19.33
CA SER A 521 5.38 0.71 -18.19
C SER A 521 4.40 1.59 -17.40
N LEU A 522 4.78 1.94 -16.18
CA LEU A 522 4.01 2.82 -15.32
C LEU A 522 4.40 4.31 -15.46
N ASN A 523 5.28 4.67 -16.39
CA ASN A 523 5.55 6.07 -16.70
C ASN A 523 4.42 6.68 -17.54
N LEU A 524 3.23 6.79 -16.94
CA LEU A 524 2.01 7.22 -17.63
C LEU A 524 2.10 8.67 -18.12
N ALA A 525 2.79 9.53 -17.39
CA ALA A 525 3.00 10.91 -17.78
C ALA A 525 3.97 11.09 -18.96
N GLY A 526 4.76 10.07 -19.32
CA GLY A 526 5.77 10.16 -20.37
C GLY A 526 6.95 11.04 -19.99
N ILE A 527 7.37 10.96 -18.72
CA ILE A 527 8.53 11.71 -18.21
C ILE A 527 9.77 11.23 -18.95
N SER A 528 10.48 12.18 -19.56
CA SER A 528 11.76 11.95 -20.21
C SER A 528 12.66 13.14 -19.89
N ASP A 529 13.33 13.07 -18.76
CA ASP A 529 14.13 14.13 -18.17
C ASP A 529 15.42 13.56 -17.56
N PRO A 530 16.60 13.94 -18.08
CA PRO A 530 17.87 13.45 -17.56
C PRO A 530 18.13 13.76 -16.07
N ALA A 531 17.55 14.85 -15.53
CA ALA A 531 17.67 15.18 -14.11
C ALA A 531 16.84 14.21 -13.27
N VAL A 532 15.64 13.82 -13.74
CA VAL A 532 14.81 12.78 -13.10
C VAL A 532 15.54 11.45 -13.14
N ASP A 533 16.13 11.04 -14.28
CA ASP A 533 16.87 9.80 -14.40
C ASP A 533 18.04 9.74 -13.40
N ALA A 534 18.85 10.79 -13.33
CA ALA A 534 19.98 10.85 -12.41
C ALA A 534 19.54 10.79 -10.94
N LEU A 535 18.41 11.45 -10.59
CA LEU A 535 17.87 11.44 -9.23
C LEU A 535 17.24 10.09 -8.87
N VAL A 536 16.56 9.42 -9.79
CA VAL A 536 16.06 8.05 -9.61
C VAL A 536 17.22 7.11 -9.29
N GLU A 537 18.31 7.17 -10.06
CA GLU A 537 19.50 6.37 -9.78
C GLU A 537 20.14 6.76 -8.44
N GLY A 538 20.14 8.05 -8.08
CA GLY A 538 20.61 8.53 -6.78
C GLY A 538 19.82 7.94 -5.60
N VAL A 539 18.49 7.83 -5.71
CA VAL A 539 17.65 7.17 -4.68
C VAL A 539 17.97 5.68 -4.58
N ILE A 540 18.11 5.00 -5.72
CA ILE A 540 18.39 3.57 -5.79
C ILE A 540 19.77 3.25 -5.21
N ALA A 541 20.78 4.06 -5.54
CA ALA A 541 22.16 3.87 -5.14
C ALA A 541 22.50 4.39 -3.73
N ALA A 542 21.54 5.01 -3.03
CA ALA A 542 21.74 5.58 -1.71
C ALA A 542 22.31 4.55 -0.72
N LYS A 543 23.31 4.97 0.07
CA LYS A 543 24.03 4.14 1.05
C LYS A 543 23.59 4.41 2.49
N SER A 544 22.77 5.44 2.69
CA SER A 544 22.23 5.79 4.00
C SER A 544 20.79 6.32 3.85
N ARG A 545 20.04 6.31 4.95
CA ARG A 545 18.70 6.88 5.02
C ARG A 545 18.69 8.37 4.71
N GLU A 546 19.72 9.10 5.13
CA GLU A 546 19.87 10.51 4.86
C GLU A 546 20.09 10.78 3.37
N GLU A 547 20.98 10.02 2.73
CA GLU A 547 21.20 10.10 1.28
C GLU A 547 19.92 9.78 0.50
N LEU A 548 19.22 8.72 0.87
CA LEU A 548 17.93 8.35 0.25
C LEU A 548 16.91 9.46 0.37
N ASN A 549 16.69 10.00 1.58
CA ASN A 549 15.73 11.07 1.79
C ASN A 549 16.13 12.35 1.02
N THR A 550 17.42 12.67 0.97
CA THR A 550 17.92 13.85 0.23
C THR A 550 17.69 13.69 -1.27
N ALA A 551 18.04 12.54 -1.84
CA ALA A 551 17.84 12.25 -3.26
C ALA A 551 16.33 12.21 -3.62
N ALA A 552 15.49 11.60 -2.78
CA ALA A 552 14.06 11.55 -2.99
C ALA A 552 13.40 12.94 -2.91
N ARG A 553 13.81 13.81 -1.97
CA ARG A 553 13.33 15.22 -1.92
C ARG A 553 13.75 16.00 -3.16
N ALA A 554 14.98 15.85 -3.60
CA ALA A 554 15.44 16.49 -4.85
C ALA A 554 14.63 15.99 -6.05
N LEU A 555 14.36 14.69 -6.13
CA LEU A 555 13.49 14.10 -7.15
C LEU A 555 12.06 14.62 -7.09
N ASP A 556 11.47 14.71 -5.90
CA ASP A 556 10.13 15.26 -5.70
C ASP A 556 10.02 16.72 -6.19
N ARG A 557 11.04 17.55 -5.96
CA ARG A 557 11.08 18.93 -6.47
C ARG A 557 11.04 18.98 -8.00
N VAL A 558 11.89 18.19 -8.64
CA VAL A 558 11.97 18.17 -10.11
C VAL A 558 10.68 17.63 -10.73
N LEU A 559 10.13 16.55 -10.18
CA LEU A 559 8.87 15.99 -10.63
C LEU A 559 7.70 16.98 -10.49
N ARG A 560 7.61 17.68 -9.36
CA ARG A 560 6.54 18.65 -9.10
C ARG A 560 6.66 19.88 -9.99
N ALA A 561 7.87 20.39 -10.21
CA ALA A 561 8.15 21.49 -11.13
C ALA A 561 7.84 21.11 -12.60
N GLY A 562 7.85 19.82 -12.92
CA GLY A 562 7.44 19.31 -14.24
C GLY A 562 5.92 19.34 -14.49
N HIS A 563 5.09 19.55 -13.46
CA HIS A 563 3.62 19.53 -13.54
C HIS A 563 3.06 18.31 -14.29
N TYR A 564 3.61 17.12 -14.04
CA TYR A 564 3.26 15.89 -14.77
C TYR A 564 1.90 15.32 -14.39
N TRP A 565 1.29 15.79 -13.33
CA TRP A 565 -0.04 15.38 -12.88
C TRP A 565 -0.82 16.54 -12.23
N VAL A 566 -2.15 16.38 -12.18
CA VAL A 566 -3.03 17.17 -11.32
C VAL A 566 -3.23 16.37 -10.04
N PRO A 567 -2.66 16.80 -8.92
CA PRO A 567 -2.71 16.01 -7.68
C PRO A 567 -4.12 15.94 -7.12
N HIS A 568 -4.47 14.74 -6.63
CA HIS A 568 -5.77 14.46 -6.04
C HIS A 568 -5.74 14.68 -4.51
N TRP A 569 -5.90 13.61 -3.75
CA TRP A 569 -6.05 13.60 -2.31
C TRP A 569 -5.42 12.35 -1.71
N TYR A 570 -5.12 12.46 -0.43
CA TYR A 570 -4.70 11.34 0.40
C TYR A 570 -5.33 11.43 1.78
N LYS A 571 -5.07 10.46 2.62
CA LYS A 571 -5.54 10.40 3.99
C LYS A 571 -4.47 9.74 4.84
N ALA A 572 -3.87 10.51 5.76
CA ALA A 572 -2.86 10.03 6.69
C ALA A 572 -3.51 9.38 7.94
N SER A 573 -4.58 8.62 7.72
CA SER A 573 -5.30 7.99 8.84
C SER A 573 -6.21 6.85 8.38
N ASN A 574 -6.45 5.90 9.28
CA ASN A 574 -7.39 4.80 9.11
C ASN A 574 -8.64 5.08 9.95
N THR A 575 -9.82 5.02 9.32
CA THR A 575 -11.11 5.15 9.98
C THR A 575 -11.63 3.78 10.37
N ILE A 576 -11.76 3.55 11.68
CA ILE A 576 -12.17 2.26 12.25
C ILE A 576 -13.39 2.39 13.15
N ALA A 577 -14.19 1.34 13.18
CA ALA A 577 -15.24 1.17 14.15
C ALA A 577 -15.23 -0.24 14.72
N TYR A 578 -15.46 -0.36 16.02
CA TYR A 578 -15.44 -1.66 16.69
C TYR A 578 -16.35 -1.69 17.92
N TRP A 579 -16.87 -2.86 18.21
CA TRP A 579 -17.57 -3.12 19.46
C TRP A 579 -16.59 -3.06 20.62
N ASP A 580 -16.89 -2.27 21.67
CA ASP A 580 -15.96 -1.93 22.76
C ASP A 580 -15.74 -3.11 23.73
N LYS A 581 -15.11 -4.15 23.23
CA LYS A 581 -14.68 -5.34 24.00
C LYS A 581 -13.19 -5.67 23.83
N PHE A 582 -12.44 -4.67 23.34
CA PHE A 582 -10.99 -4.82 23.13
C PHE A 582 -10.23 -3.74 23.88
N SER A 583 -9.02 -4.08 24.24
CA SER A 583 -8.00 -3.14 24.70
C SER A 583 -6.75 -3.28 23.85
N ARG A 584 -5.89 -2.29 23.93
CA ARG A 584 -4.70 -2.16 23.07
C ARG A 584 -3.55 -1.48 23.82
N PRO A 585 -2.29 -1.62 23.36
CA PRO A 585 -1.17 -0.85 23.87
C PRO A 585 -1.42 0.67 23.78
N ALA A 586 -0.76 1.42 24.64
CA ALA A 586 -0.83 2.89 24.60
C ALA A 586 -0.22 3.47 23.32
N THR A 587 0.80 2.80 22.77
CA THR A 587 1.49 3.19 21.53
C THR A 587 1.05 2.30 20.39
N LYS A 588 0.55 2.90 19.31
CA LYS A 588 0.30 2.25 18.03
C LYS A 588 1.62 2.15 17.24
N PRO A 589 1.89 1.06 16.52
CA PRO A 589 3.02 1.04 15.59
C PRO A 589 2.86 2.13 14.51
N ARG A 590 3.97 2.70 14.04
CA ARG A 590 3.96 3.84 13.11
C ARG A 590 3.37 3.49 11.74
N PHE A 591 3.77 2.33 11.21
CA PHE A 591 3.50 1.91 9.83
C PHE A 591 2.49 0.76 9.74
N ASP A 592 1.78 0.47 10.82
CA ASP A 592 0.71 -0.52 10.87
C ASP A 592 -0.42 -0.09 11.82
N ARG A 593 -1.57 -0.71 11.71
CA ARG A 593 -2.70 -0.50 12.61
C ARG A 593 -2.50 -1.20 13.95
N GLY A 594 -1.74 -2.28 13.95
CA GLY A 594 -1.45 -3.13 15.11
C GLY A 594 -2.64 -3.94 15.63
N ILE A 595 -3.74 -4.04 14.88
CA ILE A 595 -5.03 -4.53 15.38
C ILE A 595 -4.99 -6.03 15.64
N LEU A 596 -4.64 -6.84 14.63
CA LEU A 596 -4.58 -8.30 14.78
C LEU A 596 -3.40 -8.75 15.63
N ASP A 597 -2.34 -7.97 15.60
CA ASP A 597 -1.09 -8.31 16.29
C ASP A 597 -1.11 -8.02 17.77
N THR A 598 -1.54 -6.81 18.16
CA THR A 598 -1.23 -6.27 19.51
C THR A 598 -2.45 -6.01 20.37
N TRP A 599 -3.68 -5.94 19.79
CA TRP A 599 -4.89 -5.79 20.57
C TRP A 599 -5.22 -7.09 21.30
N TRP A 600 -6.04 -6.99 22.36
CA TRP A 600 -6.51 -8.14 23.13
C TRP A 600 -7.98 -8.01 23.49
N TYR A 601 -8.59 -9.15 23.78
CA TYR A 601 -9.95 -9.21 24.28
C TYR A 601 -9.96 -8.78 25.76
N ASP A 602 -10.83 -7.83 26.09
CA ASP A 602 -11.01 -7.27 27.43
C ASP A 602 -12.29 -7.81 28.02
N GLU A 603 -12.19 -8.77 28.94
CA GLU A 603 -13.32 -9.45 29.55
C GLU A 603 -14.24 -8.48 30.31
N ALA A 604 -13.68 -7.45 30.98
CA ALA A 604 -14.45 -6.48 31.73
C ALA A 604 -15.31 -5.60 30.80
N LYS A 605 -14.73 -5.15 29.69
CA LYS A 605 -15.47 -4.41 28.65
C LYS A 605 -16.55 -5.28 28.00
N ALA A 606 -16.24 -6.53 27.68
CA ALA A 606 -17.16 -7.47 27.08
C ALA A 606 -18.35 -7.79 28.00
N ALA A 607 -18.09 -8.00 29.30
CA ALA A 607 -19.15 -8.20 30.30
C ALA A 607 -20.07 -6.98 30.42
N LYS A 608 -19.50 -5.76 30.39
CA LYS A 608 -20.28 -4.52 30.38
C LYS A 608 -21.16 -4.39 29.14
N LEU A 609 -20.65 -4.76 27.97
CA LEU A 609 -21.47 -4.78 26.73
C LEU A 609 -22.64 -5.75 26.84
N ALA A 610 -22.42 -6.95 27.36
CA ALA A 610 -23.48 -7.95 27.54
C ALA A 610 -24.55 -7.49 28.54
N SER A 611 -24.18 -6.84 29.65
CA SER A 611 -25.13 -6.29 30.63
C SER A 611 -25.95 -5.15 30.05
N ASN A 612 -25.35 -4.24 29.28
CA ASN A 612 -26.06 -3.13 28.63
C ASN A 612 -27.04 -3.62 27.56
N ALA A 613 -26.71 -4.71 26.84
CA ALA A 613 -27.62 -5.32 25.89
C ALA A 613 -28.85 -5.93 26.58
N ALA A 614 -28.68 -6.57 27.73
CA ALA A 614 -29.75 -7.16 28.53
C ALA A 614 -30.67 -6.08 29.14
N THR A 615 -30.12 -4.97 29.62
CA THR A 615 -30.90 -3.85 30.18
C THR A 615 -31.61 -3.04 29.10
N GLY A 616 -31.03 -2.87 27.92
CA GLY A 616 -31.65 -2.22 26.74
C GLY A 616 -32.79 -3.04 26.16
N ALA A 617 -32.74 -4.37 26.22
CA ALA A 617 -33.82 -5.26 25.79
C ALA A 617 -35.03 -5.23 26.72
N ASN A 618 -34.84 -4.84 27.98
CA ASN A 618 -35.89 -4.69 28.99
C ASN A 618 -36.48 -3.27 29.13
N ALA A 619 -35.97 -2.30 28.37
CA ALA A 619 -36.59 -0.99 28.32
C ALA A 619 -37.98 -1.13 27.68
N PRO A 620 -39.10 -0.68 28.33
CA PRO A 620 -40.42 -0.79 27.74
C PRO A 620 -40.40 -0.06 26.42
N ALA A 621 -40.84 -0.75 25.38
CA ALA A 621 -41.06 -0.13 24.08
C ALA A 621 -41.98 1.09 24.33
N HIS A 622 -41.46 2.30 24.16
CA HIS A 622 -42.28 3.48 24.17
C HIS A 622 -43.42 3.22 23.17
N SER A 623 -44.62 3.02 23.70
CA SER A 623 -45.82 2.89 22.90
C SER A 623 -45.93 4.17 22.07
N SER A 624 -45.44 4.12 20.85
CA SER A 624 -45.74 5.13 19.85
C SER A 624 -47.27 5.14 19.74
N SER A 625 -47.88 6.17 20.27
CA SER A 625 -49.32 6.37 20.25
C SER A 625 -49.83 6.15 18.82
N ARG A 626 -50.72 5.14 18.66
CA ARG A 626 -51.39 4.79 17.39
C ARG A 626 -52.32 5.89 16.87
N ARG A 627 -52.09 7.16 17.19
CA ARG A 627 -52.94 8.29 16.78
C ARG A 627 -52.81 8.79 15.34
N PRO A 628 -51.68 8.59 14.57
CA PRO A 628 -51.68 9.03 13.17
C PRO A 628 -52.39 8.07 12.19
N LEU A 629 -52.51 6.76 12.49
CA LEU A 629 -53.13 5.81 11.57
C LEU A 629 -54.67 5.94 11.44
N LEU A 630 -55.36 6.39 12.48
CA LEU A 630 -56.83 6.65 12.43
C LEU A 630 -57.18 7.89 11.62
N ILE A 631 -56.34 8.91 11.58
CA ILE A 631 -56.56 10.12 10.78
C ILE A 631 -56.36 9.83 9.28
N ILE A 632 -55.41 9.00 8.92
CA ILE A 632 -55.17 8.60 7.52
C ILE A 632 -56.29 7.68 7.00
N ALA A 633 -56.80 6.77 7.82
CA ALA A 633 -57.94 5.91 7.47
C ALA A 633 -59.23 6.73 7.28
N ALA A 634 -59.46 7.76 8.09
CA ALA A 634 -60.63 8.67 7.95
C ALA A 634 -60.55 9.54 6.68
N LEU A 635 -59.35 10.00 6.30
CA LEU A 635 -59.15 10.77 5.06
C LEU A 635 -59.29 9.90 3.80
N ILE A 636 -58.84 8.65 3.81
CA ILE A 636 -59.01 7.71 2.68
C ILE A 636 -60.51 7.33 2.54
N GLY A 637 -61.25 7.15 3.65
CA GLY A 637 -62.70 6.91 3.63
C GLY A 637 -63.50 8.06 3.03
N LEU A 638 -63.16 9.31 3.30
CA LEU A 638 -63.79 10.51 2.74
C LEU A 638 -63.50 10.68 1.24
N VAL A 639 -62.32 10.35 0.77
CA VAL A 639 -61.95 10.40 -0.67
C VAL A 639 -62.69 9.32 -1.44
N LEU A 640 -62.81 8.10 -0.91
CA LEU A 640 -63.57 7.02 -1.56
C LEU A 640 -65.09 7.30 -1.59
N ALA A 641 -65.67 7.89 -0.54
CA ALA A 641 -67.06 8.31 -0.53
C ALA A 641 -67.35 9.44 -1.53
N GLY A 642 -66.41 10.41 -1.69
CA GLY A 642 -66.50 11.46 -2.72
C GLY A 642 -66.46 10.91 -4.15
N PHE A 643 -65.65 9.89 -4.40
CA PHE A 643 -65.57 9.23 -5.71
C PHE A 643 -66.83 8.42 -6.05
N PHE A 644 -67.51 7.83 -5.03
CA PHE A 644 -68.73 7.07 -5.22
C PHE A 644 -69.93 7.97 -5.53
N VAL A 645 -70.04 9.15 -4.89
CA VAL A 645 -71.08 10.16 -5.16
C VAL A 645 -70.90 10.80 -6.53
N LEU A 646 -69.68 11.01 -7.02
CA LEU A 646 -69.39 11.54 -8.36
C LEU A 646 -69.68 10.53 -9.49
N ARG A 647 -69.64 9.23 -9.22
CA ARG A 647 -69.96 8.18 -10.20
C ARG A 647 -71.49 7.99 -10.39
N LEU A 648 -72.30 8.35 -9.41
CA LEU A 648 -73.75 8.25 -9.49
C LEU A 648 -74.44 9.45 -10.21
N ARG A 649 -73.68 10.48 -10.62
CA ARG A 649 -74.17 11.67 -11.32
C ARG A 649 -73.82 11.77 -12.78
N ARG A 650 -73.46 10.66 -13.46
CA ARG A 650 -73.32 10.70 -14.93
C ARG A 650 -74.68 10.53 -15.60
N PRO A 651 -75.18 11.49 -16.35
CA PRO A 651 -76.42 11.34 -17.12
C PRO A 651 -76.12 10.39 -18.31
N THR A 652 -77.07 9.45 -18.53
CA THR A 652 -77.16 8.60 -19.71
C THR A 652 -77.48 9.49 -20.90
N ARG A 653 -76.62 9.46 -21.94
CA ARG A 653 -76.94 9.98 -23.26
C ARG A 653 -77.75 8.94 -24.04
N PRO A 654 -78.91 9.29 -24.70
CA PRO A 654 -79.56 8.37 -25.65
C PRO A 654 -78.85 8.41 -27.00
N GLN A 655 -78.82 7.29 -27.63
CA GLN A 655 -78.48 6.82 -28.98
C GLN A 655 -77.55 7.70 -29.81
#